data_1ba9ab0594802b5cf99139b58fb6cf67
#
_entry.id   1ba9ab0594802b5cf99139b58fb6cf67
#
_cell.length_a   1.000
_cell.length_b   1.000
_cell.length_c   1.000
_cell.angle_alpha   90.00
_cell.angle_beta   90.00
_cell.angle_gamma   90.00
#
_symmetry.space_group_name_H-M   'P 1'
#
loop_
_entity.id
_entity.type
_entity.pdbx_description
1 polymer ?
#
loop_
_entity_poly.entity_id
_entity_poly.type
_entity_poly.pdbx_seq_one_letter_code
_entity_poly.pdbx_strand_id
1 'polypeptide(L)'
;MDKHYLTPLFAPASIAVLAGKADAPETLTAYAQALHGALRGQRFAGSLQFLDTDTCGTLADLAQRKADLAIIALPPAEVPAALEVAGRIGCRAALVVSSGMDADQAGRLKKIARREGLYLLGPNSLGFQRPHLQLNASAAGPLARDGSLALVCQSGALTVSILDWARNNAVGFSAVVSLGPNTDVDIAQVLDFLAHDARTQSIVVYMEGIFNARRFMSALRSAAIAKPVVVLKSGRKPAGNEAAQTHSGTIVGSDDVFDSALRRAGAVRVRSFVELFSAAKCLASRYRPVGKRLAIVTNGGGPGVLAADWVNEILLNLGKLSPESAAALAPQLPPLASLSDLIDLSEDAGPEHYRLAIEAASRDRQVDGVLAIHSPKAGADACAVATALAEVKRSMSKPLLACWMGDASVVSARAILLDAAIPSFRTPEAAVGAFGNIASFYQNQQLLQQTPPPLSTLAKPDIEGARLVIESVLAERRKVLTEMESKTLLAAFHIPATKTILARSAHEAMMIATQMGFPVALKIDSPDISHKSDVGGVALNIHSGTAARDAYTDMVQRVARLQPQARINGVTVQNMASARRGREICIGLVTDDPFGPVITFGAGGTMIELIDDRAMELPPLNQFLARRLIERSRVAETLGEWRGASAVDRDALEQVLLRVSEMVCALPQLREMDINPLIVDEQGAVAVDARIAIDQAANTSGGRADNFSHLAILPYPARYEQLWPMRGGGEYLVRPIHPDDAQMLQQLVQNLSPESRYFRFISSMVELPASMLARFTLIDYDREMALVAVFRERTVGADGDITETERTVG
;
A
#
# COMPACT_ATOMS: atom_id res chain seq x y z
N MET A 1 -2.40 8.50 29.37
CA MET A 1 -1.89 7.86 28.13
C MET A 1 -0.47 7.43 28.39
N ASP A 2 -0.16 6.18 28.25
CA ASP A 2 1.18 5.67 28.38
C ASP A 2 2.06 6.26 27.28
N LYS A 3 3.28 6.65 27.65
CA LYS A 3 4.24 7.20 26.69
C LYS A 3 4.64 6.11 25.70
N HIS A 4 4.70 6.45 24.41
CA HIS A 4 5.16 5.54 23.36
C HIS A 4 6.57 4.97 23.69
N TYR A 5 6.84 3.71 23.38
CA TYR A 5 8.08 3.02 23.72
C TYR A 5 9.35 3.67 23.12
N LEU A 6 9.24 4.41 22.00
CA LEU A 6 10.31 5.19 21.39
C LEU A 6 10.40 6.63 21.93
N THR A 7 9.61 7.01 22.94
CA THR A 7 9.75 8.33 23.59
C THR A 7 11.17 8.60 24.11
N PRO A 8 11.87 7.62 24.72
CA PRO A 8 13.27 7.83 25.16
C PRO A 8 14.23 8.15 24.01
N LEU A 9 13.93 7.70 22.77
CA LEU A 9 14.73 8.01 21.59
C LEU A 9 14.42 9.42 21.04
N PHE A 10 13.13 9.70 20.76
CA PHE A 10 12.75 10.91 20.01
C PHE A 10 12.28 12.10 20.87
N ALA A 11 12.04 11.91 22.14
CA ALA A 11 11.69 12.96 23.09
C ALA A 11 12.31 12.68 24.48
N PRO A 12 13.64 12.50 24.55
CA PRO A 12 14.34 12.23 25.83
C PRO A 12 14.26 13.44 26.74
N ALA A 13 14.21 13.19 28.06
CA ALA A 13 14.39 14.24 29.06
C ALA A 13 15.88 14.41 29.42
N SER A 14 16.70 13.38 29.18
CA SER A 14 18.13 13.38 29.51
C SER A 14 18.94 12.63 28.45
N ILE A 15 20.10 13.17 28.09
CA ILE A 15 20.99 12.64 27.05
C ILE A 15 22.40 12.49 27.56
N ALA A 16 23.00 11.32 27.36
CA ALA A 16 24.42 11.04 27.54
C ALA A 16 25.11 10.96 26.17
N VAL A 17 26.16 11.71 25.95
CA VAL A 17 26.92 11.77 24.69
C VAL A 17 28.27 11.12 24.88
N LEU A 18 28.53 10.08 24.12
CA LEU A 18 29.79 9.34 24.04
C LEU A 18 30.39 9.58 22.63
N ALA A 19 31.19 10.62 22.52
CA ALA A 19 31.75 11.06 21.24
C ALA A 19 33.25 11.42 21.30
N GLY A 20 34.00 10.84 22.28
CA GLY A 20 35.42 11.11 22.53
C GLY A 20 35.65 12.35 23.37
N LYS A 21 36.93 12.72 23.56
CA LYS A 21 37.34 13.83 24.43
C LYS A 21 37.00 15.17 23.80
N ALA A 22 36.17 15.94 24.47
CA ALA A 22 35.76 17.25 24.01
C ALA A 22 36.90 18.26 23.94
N ASP A 23 37.95 18.04 24.76
CA ASP A 23 39.14 18.91 24.88
C ASP A 23 40.23 18.56 23.86
N ALA A 24 40.05 17.48 23.07
CA ALA A 24 40.98 17.06 22.04
C ALA A 24 40.24 16.90 20.69
N PRO A 25 39.77 17.99 20.08
CA PRO A 25 38.92 17.94 18.88
C PRO A 25 39.58 17.26 17.67
N GLU A 26 40.92 17.23 17.60
CA GLU A 26 41.70 16.56 16.58
C GLU A 26 41.57 15.01 16.62
N THR A 27 41.12 14.45 17.74
CA THR A 27 40.91 13.00 17.91
C THR A 27 39.48 12.57 17.51
N LEU A 28 38.60 13.53 17.29
CA LEU A 28 37.18 13.28 16.96
C LEU A 28 37.00 12.96 15.47
N THR A 29 36.12 12.01 15.17
CA THR A 29 35.66 11.79 13.79
C THR A 29 34.90 13.02 13.28
N ALA A 30 34.83 13.23 11.97
CA ALA A 30 34.07 14.32 11.37
C ALA A 30 32.59 14.35 11.83
N TYR A 31 31.98 13.17 12.00
CA TYR A 31 30.61 13.05 12.53
C TYR A 31 30.52 13.42 14.00
N ALA A 32 31.52 13.06 14.83
CA ALA A 32 31.57 13.46 16.22
C ALA A 32 31.72 14.96 16.38
N GLN A 33 32.57 15.61 15.55
CA GLN A 33 32.74 17.09 15.54
C GLN A 33 31.43 17.79 15.17
N ALA A 34 30.74 17.33 14.08
CA ALA A 34 29.46 17.88 13.65
C ALA A 34 28.39 17.75 14.75
N LEU A 35 28.34 16.59 15.40
CA LEU A 35 27.39 16.31 16.48
C LEU A 35 27.67 17.15 17.73
N HIS A 36 28.93 17.30 18.12
CA HIS A 36 29.33 18.19 19.24
C HIS A 36 28.91 19.63 18.96
N GLY A 37 29.19 20.15 17.76
CA GLY A 37 28.78 21.48 17.35
C GLY A 37 27.24 21.66 17.36
N ALA A 38 26.52 20.65 16.88
CA ALA A 38 25.09 20.63 16.87
C ALA A 38 24.48 20.63 18.27
N LEU A 39 24.99 19.81 19.21
CA LEU A 39 24.45 19.66 20.56
C LEU A 39 24.86 20.81 21.53
N ARG A 40 26.06 21.37 21.43
CA ARG A 40 26.50 22.46 22.31
C ARG A 40 25.84 23.80 22.02
N GLY A 41 25.43 24.05 20.78
CA GLY A 41 24.79 25.28 20.33
C GLY A 41 23.30 25.40 20.62
N GLN A 42 22.68 24.43 21.30
CA GLN A 42 21.23 24.33 21.41
C GLN A 42 20.66 24.79 22.74
N ARG A 43 19.36 25.15 22.69
CA ARG A 43 18.54 25.47 23.87
C ARG A 43 17.68 24.27 24.29
N PHE A 44 18.23 23.04 24.20
CA PHE A 44 17.51 21.83 24.64
C PHE A 44 17.16 21.94 26.12
N ALA A 45 15.90 21.77 26.47
CA ALA A 45 15.39 21.96 27.84
C ALA A 45 15.75 20.79 28.77
N GLY A 46 16.15 19.64 28.24
CA GLY A 46 16.57 18.46 29.00
C GLY A 46 18.05 18.54 29.47
N SER A 47 18.44 17.56 30.24
CA SER A 47 19.85 17.45 30.66
C SER A 47 20.72 16.86 29.55
N LEU A 48 21.88 17.45 29.30
CA LEU A 48 22.85 17.00 28.32
C LEU A 48 24.21 16.80 29.04
N GLN A 49 24.74 15.58 28.99
CA GLN A 49 26.00 15.22 29.62
C GLN A 49 26.95 14.63 28.58
N PHE A 50 28.18 15.20 28.50
CA PHE A 50 29.24 14.62 27.67
C PHE A 50 30.06 13.69 28.56
N LEU A 51 30.13 12.41 28.18
CA LEU A 51 30.86 11.40 28.91
C LEU A 51 32.17 11.07 28.18
N ASP A 52 33.29 11.11 28.91
CA ASP A 52 34.54 10.63 28.38
C ASP A 52 34.65 9.11 28.57
N THR A 53 35.09 8.38 27.56
CA THR A 53 35.26 6.93 27.60
C THR A 53 36.27 6.48 28.64
N ASP A 54 37.30 7.32 28.94
CA ASP A 54 38.30 7.02 29.95
C ASP A 54 37.77 7.19 31.39
N THR A 55 36.78 8.04 31.61
CA THR A 55 36.16 8.27 32.93
C THR A 55 35.03 7.28 33.25
N CYS A 56 34.56 6.48 32.30
CA CYS A 56 33.52 5.46 32.51
C CYS A 56 34.03 4.19 33.24
N GLY A 57 35.23 4.19 33.77
CA GLY A 57 35.87 3.00 34.35
C GLY A 57 35.38 2.59 35.75
N THR A 58 34.61 3.42 36.47
CA THR A 58 34.09 3.10 37.81
C THR A 58 32.57 3.03 37.82
N LEU A 59 32.01 1.86 38.13
CA LEU A 59 30.58 1.58 38.19
C LEU A 59 29.79 2.50 39.16
N ALA A 60 30.42 3.02 40.21
CA ALA A 60 29.80 3.88 41.20
C ALA A 60 29.44 5.28 40.65
N ASP A 61 30.29 5.85 39.79
CA ASP A 61 30.07 7.17 39.18
C ASP A 61 29.00 7.10 38.07
N LEU A 62 28.83 5.95 37.43
CA LEU A 62 27.85 5.74 36.36
C LEU A 62 26.42 5.69 36.90
N ALA A 63 26.18 5.17 38.11
CA ALA A 63 24.84 5.08 38.69
C ALA A 63 24.20 6.46 38.99
N GLN A 64 25.00 7.51 39.13
CA GLN A 64 24.50 8.88 39.30
C GLN A 64 24.17 9.61 38.00
N ARG A 65 24.52 9.04 36.84
CA ARG A 65 24.43 9.69 35.50
C ARG A 65 23.32 9.10 34.63
N LYS A 66 22.17 8.78 35.21
CA LYS A 66 21.04 8.24 34.48
C LYS A 66 20.64 9.14 33.29
N ALA A 67 20.48 8.53 32.13
CA ALA A 67 20.00 9.20 30.93
C ALA A 67 18.98 8.33 30.20
N ASP A 68 18.05 8.98 29.46
CA ASP A 68 17.05 8.28 28.63
C ASP A 68 17.67 7.79 27.32
N LEU A 69 18.53 8.62 26.71
CA LEU A 69 19.15 8.40 25.41
C LEU A 69 20.68 8.47 25.51
N ALA A 70 21.37 7.48 24.96
CA ALA A 70 22.80 7.54 24.67
C ALA A 70 23.04 7.93 23.21
N ILE A 71 23.86 8.92 22.93
CA ILE A 71 24.34 9.28 21.59
C ILE A 71 25.81 8.89 21.47
N ILE A 72 26.08 7.98 20.52
CA ILE A 72 27.42 7.37 20.36
C ILE A 72 27.96 7.74 18.97
N ALA A 73 29.11 8.41 18.97
CA ALA A 73 29.85 8.83 17.77
C ALA A 73 31.33 8.50 17.89
N LEU A 74 31.65 7.25 18.19
CA LEU A 74 32.98 6.71 18.42
C LEU A 74 33.50 5.90 17.23
N PRO A 75 34.78 5.60 17.11
CA PRO A 75 35.32 4.64 16.17
C PRO A 75 34.57 3.28 16.27
N PRO A 76 34.39 2.55 15.17
CA PRO A 76 33.64 1.28 15.15
C PRO A 76 34.04 0.26 16.21
N ALA A 77 35.32 0.18 16.55
CA ALA A 77 35.83 -0.76 17.54
C ALA A 77 35.38 -0.46 18.99
N GLU A 78 35.08 0.79 19.30
CA GLU A 78 34.68 1.24 20.64
C GLU A 78 33.15 1.23 20.85
N VAL A 79 32.37 1.21 19.79
CA VAL A 79 30.90 1.29 19.88
C VAL A 79 30.27 0.15 20.70
N PRO A 80 30.73 -1.12 20.61
CA PRO A 80 30.17 -2.21 21.43
C PRO A 80 30.25 -1.91 22.93
N ALA A 81 31.41 -1.47 23.40
CA ALA A 81 31.65 -1.14 24.82
C ALA A 81 30.79 0.07 25.26
N ALA A 82 30.65 1.08 24.39
CA ALA A 82 29.82 2.25 24.65
C ALA A 82 28.34 1.89 24.78
N LEU A 83 27.83 0.93 23.99
CA LEU A 83 26.44 0.43 24.10
C LEU A 83 26.22 -0.30 25.45
N GLU A 84 27.18 -1.10 25.91
CA GLU A 84 27.11 -1.73 27.22
C GLU A 84 27.10 -0.70 28.37
N VAL A 85 27.91 0.35 28.24
CA VAL A 85 27.89 1.48 29.18
C VAL A 85 26.52 2.17 29.17
N ALA A 86 25.94 2.41 27.98
CA ALA A 86 24.60 3.00 27.85
C ALA A 86 23.55 2.18 28.60
N GLY A 87 23.58 0.85 28.48
CA GLY A 87 22.70 -0.04 29.23
C GLY A 87 22.90 0.08 30.75
N ARG A 88 24.13 0.07 31.23
CA ARG A 88 24.47 0.16 32.66
C ARG A 88 24.06 1.48 33.32
N ILE A 89 24.10 2.60 32.60
CA ILE A 89 23.61 3.91 33.10
C ILE A 89 22.08 4.06 33.00
N GLY A 90 21.39 3.02 32.53
CA GLY A 90 19.92 2.95 32.49
C GLY A 90 19.29 3.66 31.32
N CYS A 91 20.02 3.90 30.21
CA CYS A 91 19.43 4.35 28.97
C CYS A 91 18.40 3.32 28.47
N ARG A 92 17.38 3.79 27.81
CA ARG A 92 16.37 2.96 27.13
C ARG A 92 16.47 3.04 25.61
N ALA A 93 17.26 3.99 25.10
CA ALA A 93 17.53 4.17 23.70
C ALA A 93 18.98 4.53 23.44
N ALA A 94 19.49 4.15 22.28
CA ALA A 94 20.80 4.53 21.79
C ALA A 94 20.74 4.98 20.34
N LEU A 95 21.45 6.06 20.02
CA LEU A 95 21.72 6.53 18.66
C LEU A 95 23.21 6.28 18.37
N VAL A 96 23.52 5.49 17.34
CA VAL A 96 24.88 5.26 16.86
C VAL A 96 25.07 5.95 15.51
N VAL A 97 25.77 7.07 15.51
CA VAL A 97 26.08 7.87 14.31
C VAL A 97 27.32 7.34 13.59
N SER A 98 28.15 6.54 14.27
CA SER A 98 29.37 5.97 13.71
C SER A 98 29.10 5.23 12.39
N SER A 99 29.94 5.48 11.39
CA SER A 99 29.86 4.92 10.03
C SER A 99 30.99 3.92 9.76
N GLY A 100 30.93 3.24 8.61
CA GLY A 100 31.97 2.29 8.19
C GLY A 100 31.85 0.88 8.81
N MET A 101 30.67 0.54 9.35
CA MET A 101 30.40 -0.79 9.90
C MET A 101 29.73 -1.67 8.85
N ASP A 102 30.22 -2.92 8.74
CA ASP A 102 29.60 -3.95 7.91
C ASP A 102 28.34 -4.56 8.56
N ALA A 103 27.67 -5.44 7.82
CA ALA A 103 26.44 -6.09 8.28
C ALA A 103 26.63 -6.97 9.54
N ASP A 104 27.79 -7.65 9.66
CA ASP A 104 28.11 -8.50 10.81
C ASP A 104 28.36 -7.67 12.07
N GLN A 105 29.08 -6.55 11.93
CA GLN A 105 29.30 -5.60 13.01
C GLN A 105 27.97 -5.01 13.47
N ALA A 106 27.14 -4.53 12.55
CA ALA A 106 25.80 -4.05 12.85
C ALA A 106 24.93 -5.12 13.55
N GLY A 107 25.01 -6.37 13.09
CA GLY A 107 24.32 -7.51 13.73
C GLY A 107 24.76 -7.76 15.17
N ARG A 108 26.06 -7.59 15.47
CA ARG A 108 26.59 -7.66 16.86
C ARG A 108 26.04 -6.53 17.73
N LEU A 109 26.00 -5.30 17.22
CA LEU A 109 25.43 -4.16 17.96
C LEU A 109 23.95 -4.37 18.29
N LYS A 110 23.16 -4.90 17.36
CA LYS A 110 21.74 -5.25 17.58
C LYS A 110 21.58 -6.27 18.72
N LYS A 111 22.46 -7.29 18.78
CA LYS A 111 22.44 -8.28 19.86
C LYS A 111 22.77 -7.64 21.22
N ILE A 112 23.75 -6.75 21.27
CA ILE A 112 24.11 -6.02 22.51
C ILE A 112 22.94 -5.12 22.92
N ALA A 113 22.39 -4.31 22.01
CA ALA A 113 21.28 -3.43 22.30
C ALA A 113 20.06 -4.19 22.87
N ARG A 114 19.71 -5.34 22.29
CA ARG A 114 18.61 -6.20 22.79
C ARG A 114 18.89 -6.77 24.17
N ARG A 115 20.13 -7.20 24.44
CA ARG A 115 20.54 -7.69 25.75
C ARG A 115 20.42 -6.62 26.81
N GLU A 116 20.83 -5.39 26.48
CA GLU A 116 20.79 -4.23 27.39
C GLU A 116 19.41 -3.53 27.42
N GLY A 117 18.42 -3.97 26.63
CA GLY A 117 17.08 -3.39 26.58
C GLY A 117 17.01 -2.01 25.89
N LEU A 118 17.92 -1.73 24.96
CA LEU A 118 18.04 -0.47 24.23
C LEU A 118 17.31 -0.52 22.88
N TYR A 119 16.53 0.52 22.56
CA TYR A 119 16.08 0.79 21.20
C TYR A 119 17.21 1.46 20.42
N LEU A 120 17.74 0.79 19.39
CA LEU A 120 18.94 1.22 18.68
C LEU A 120 18.61 1.85 17.33
N LEU A 121 18.88 3.16 17.18
CA LEU A 121 18.91 3.85 15.89
C LEU A 121 20.35 3.90 15.36
N GLY A 122 20.58 3.38 14.17
CA GLY A 122 21.92 3.19 13.60
C GLY A 122 22.42 1.75 13.79
N PRO A 123 23.68 1.43 13.44
CA PRO A 123 24.75 2.34 12.98
C PRO A 123 24.55 2.89 11.56
N ASN A 124 25.51 3.67 11.07
CA ASN A 124 25.48 4.32 9.77
C ASN A 124 24.27 5.27 9.57
N SER A 125 23.77 5.88 10.64
CA SER A 125 22.70 6.86 10.66
C SER A 125 23.26 8.26 10.81
N LEU A 126 22.68 9.26 10.13
CA LEU A 126 22.99 10.66 10.44
C LEU A 126 22.30 11.18 11.71
N GLY A 127 21.46 10.36 12.34
CA GLY A 127 20.70 10.73 13.53
C GLY A 127 19.35 11.37 13.24
N PHE A 128 18.87 12.19 14.16
CA PHE A 128 17.54 12.81 14.05
C PHE A 128 17.52 14.26 14.56
N GLN A 129 16.48 14.99 14.16
CA GLN A 129 16.20 16.35 14.64
C GLN A 129 14.75 16.44 15.15
N ARG A 130 14.55 17.14 16.26
CA ARG A 130 13.23 17.50 16.81
C ARG A 130 13.20 19.02 17.08
N PRO A 131 12.86 19.83 16.05
CA PRO A 131 12.98 21.29 16.13
C PRO A 131 12.21 21.93 17.28
N HIS A 132 10.99 21.48 17.59
CA HIS A 132 10.18 21.99 18.68
C HIS A 132 10.80 21.71 20.08
N LEU A 133 11.66 20.69 20.22
CA LEU A 133 12.44 20.43 21.43
C LEU A 133 13.79 21.14 21.43
N GLN A 134 14.11 21.89 20.40
CA GLN A 134 15.43 22.46 20.14
C GLN A 134 16.55 21.40 20.20
N LEU A 135 16.23 20.18 19.70
CA LEU A 135 17.14 19.03 19.73
C LEU A 135 17.61 18.68 18.31
N ASN A 136 18.92 18.82 18.09
CA ASN A 136 19.60 18.34 16.90
C ASN A 136 20.60 17.22 17.28
N ALA A 137 20.11 16.02 17.37
CA ALA A 137 20.91 14.82 17.55
C ALA A 137 21.34 14.25 16.18
N SER A 138 21.87 15.11 15.29
CA SER A 138 22.24 14.68 13.95
C SER A 138 23.52 15.30 13.45
N ALA A 139 24.19 14.62 12.52
CA ALA A 139 25.30 15.14 11.71
C ALA A 139 24.81 15.70 10.36
N ALA A 140 23.51 15.95 10.19
CA ALA A 140 22.90 16.38 8.92
C ALA A 140 22.94 17.91 8.69
N GLY A 141 23.62 18.66 9.54
CA GLY A 141 23.72 20.12 9.46
C GLY A 141 22.90 20.87 10.50
N PRO A 142 22.61 22.16 10.30
CA PRO A 142 21.88 22.98 11.28
C PRO A 142 20.48 22.44 11.59
N LEU A 143 19.96 22.80 12.78
CA LEU A 143 18.61 22.46 13.18
C LEU A 143 17.59 22.99 12.16
N ALA A 144 16.69 22.15 11.72
CA ALA A 144 15.61 22.51 10.82
C ALA A 144 14.64 23.53 11.48
N ARG A 145 13.90 24.27 10.65
CA ARG A 145 12.81 25.14 11.13
C ARG A 145 11.71 24.28 11.76
N ASP A 146 11.13 24.76 12.87
CA ASP A 146 9.96 24.13 13.48
C ASP A 146 8.73 24.16 12.54
N GLY A 147 8.00 23.05 12.51
CA GLY A 147 6.82 22.86 11.67
C GLY A 147 6.11 21.56 11.95
N SER A 148 5.25 21.15 11.02
CA SER A 148 4.36 20.00 11.22
C SER A 148 4.67 18.78 10.32
N LEU A 149 5.68 18.88 9.46
CA LEU A 149 6.09 17.82 8.55
C LEU A 149 7.12 16.89 9.21
N ALA A 150 6.91 15.59 9.19
CA ALA A 150 7.95 14.64 9.57
C ALA A 150 8.63 14.06 8.31
N LEU A 151 9.95 13.97 8.35
CA LEU A 151 10.77 13.32 7.33
C LEU A 151 11.39 12.05 7.90
N VAL A 152 11.18 10.92 7.23
CA VAL A 152 11.85 9.65 7.49
C VAL A 152 12.63 9.25 6.24
N CYS A 153 13.94 9.12 6.35
CA CYS A 153 14.79 8.92 5.18
C CYS A 153 15.83 7.81 5.43
N GLN A 154 15.92 6.84 4.51
CA GLN A 154 16.98 5.81 4.57
C GLN A 154 18.31 6.30 3.99
N SER A 155 18.32 7.40 3.22
CA SER A 155 19.52 7.99 2.63
C SER A 155 20.01 9.20 3.42
N GLY A 156 21.22 9.14 3.96
CA GLY A 156 21.87 10.28 4.63
C GLY A 156 22.09 11.46 3.68
N ALA A 157 22.58 11.21 2.47
CA ALA A 157 22.83 12.25 1.47
C ALA A 157 21.56 13.01 1.09
N LEU A 158 20.45 12.27 0.88
CA LEU A 158 19.16 12.88 0.59
C LEU A 158 18.61 13.64 1.79
N THR A 159 18.83 13.18 3.01
CA THR A 159 18.44 13.92 4.23
C THR A 159 19.06 15.29 4.25
N VAL A 160 20.39 15.40 4.01
CA VAL A 160 21.10 16.69 3.97
C VAL A 160 20.56 17.58 2.86
N SER A 161 20.38 17.04 1.64
CA SER A 161 19.86 17.78 0.49
C SER A 161 18.44 18.31 0.73
N ILE A 162 17.60 17.51 1.38
CA ILE A 162 16.24 17.89 1.76
C ILE A 162 16.25 19.04 2.77
N LEU A 163 17.09 18.96 3.79
CA LEU A 163 17.18 20.00 4.80
C LEU A 163 17.71 21.32 4.24
N ASP A 164 18.66 21.25 3.29
CA ASP A 164 19.17 22.42 2.61
C ASP A 164 18.12 23.10 1.73
N TRP A 165 17.42 22.30 0.93
CA TRP A 165 16.29 22.77 0.12
C TRP A 165 15.17 23.39 0.99
N ALA A 166 14.83 22.74 2.10
CA ALA A 166 13.73 23.15 2.98
C ALA A 166 13.97 24.54 3.60
N ARG A 167 15.23 24.87 3.94
CA ARG A 167 15.60 26.20 4.45
C ARG A 167 15.23 27.31 3.48
N ASN A 168 15.53 27.15 2.21
CA ASN A 168 15.27 28.13 1.17
C ASN A 168 13.79 28.19 0.75
N ASN A 169 13.01 27.16 1.07
CA ASN A 169 11.59 27.07 0.73
C ASN A 169 10.65 27.23 1.93
N ALA A 170 11.15 27.70 3.06
CA ALA A 170 10.42 27.95 4.31
C ALA A 170 9.63 26.70 4.82
N VAL A 171 10.12 25.49 4.55
CA VAL A 171 9.51 24.25 5.03
C VAL A 171 10.02 23.94 6.43
N GLY A 172 9.09 23.78 7.39
CA GLY A 172 9.37 23.40 8.76
C GLY A 172 9.06 21.96 9.06
N PHE A 173 9.82 21.38 10.02
CA PHE A 173 9.67 19.98 10.39
C PHE A 173 9.30 19.78 11.86
N SER A 174 8.46 18.79 12.14
CA SER A 174 8.20 18.27 13.49
C SER A 174 9.28 17.26 13.91
N ALA A 175 9.76 16.49 12.94
CA ALA A 175 10.82 15.51 13.11
C ALA A 175 11.57 15.30 11.79
N VAL A 176 12.87 15.05 11.88
CA VAL A 176 13.70 14.56 10.77
C VAL A 176 14.44 13.34 11.29
N VAL A 177 14.25 12.18 10.65
CA VAL A 177 14.87 10.91 11.06
C VAL A 177 15.63 10.32 9.89
N SER A 178 16.96 10.23 10.03
CA SER A 178 17.81 9.52 9.08
C SER A 178 18.09 8.12 9.62
N LEU A 179 17.53 7.09 8.95
CA LEU A 179 17.60 5.72 9.46
C LEU A 179 18.97 5.07 9.19
N GLY A 180 19.50 5.24 7.99
CA GLY A 180 20.63 4.45 7.52
C GLY A 180 20.24 3.01 7.11
N PRO A 181 21.19 2.25 6.53
CA PRO A 181 20.88 0.96 5.92
C PRO A 181 20.71 -0.21 6.92
N ASN A 182 21.34 -0.18 8.07
CA ASN A 182 21.45 -1.33 9.00
C ASN A 182 20.91 -1.07 10.41
N THR A 183 19.92 -0.21 10.53
CA THR A 183 19.33 0.16 11.83
C THR A 183 18.45 -0.97 12.43
N ASP A 184 18.35 -1.02 13.79
CA ASP A 184 17.39 -1.91 14.48
C ASP A 184 16.02 -1.26 14.62
N VAL A 185 15.98 0.06 14.87
CA VAL A 185 14.76 0.86 14.77
C VAL A 185 14.49 1.13 13.29
N ASP A 186 13.51 0.43 12.72
CA ASP A 186 13.17 0.49 11.30
C ASP A 186 12.11 1.54 10.96
N ILE A 187 11.79 1.67 9.65
CA ILE A 187 10.73 2.58 9.15
C ILE A 187 9.40 2.32 9.87
N ALA A 188 9.03 1.06 10.11
CA ALA A 188 7.75 0.70 10.71
C ALA A 188 7.62 1.27 12.13
N GLN A 189 8.65 1.14 12.94
CA GLN A 189 8.66 1.66 14.32
C GLN A 189 8.64 3.19 14.35
N VAL A 190 9.34 3.85 13.42
CA VAL A 190 9.31 5.31 13.32
C VAL A 190 7.94 5.81 12.86
N LEU A 191 7.30 5.15 11.88
CA LEU A 191 5.93 5.46 11.46
C LEU A 191 4.95 5.32 12.62
N ASP A 192 5.09 4.27 13.42
CA ASP A 192 4.25 4.03 14.60
C ASP A 192 4.38 5.17 15.63
N PHE A 193 5.60 5.61 15.92
CA PHE A 193 5.84 6.78 16.77
C PHE A 193 5.21 8.06 16.20
N LEU A 194 5.45 8.34 14.91
CA LEU A 194 4.97 9.55 14.25
C LEU A 194 3.44 9.58 14.09
N ALA A 195 2.80 8.42 13.98
CA ALA A 195 1.33 8.32 13.97
C ALA A 195 0.70 8.94 15.23
N HIS A 196 1.36 8.76 16.39
CA HIS A 196 0.90 9.25 17.68
C HIS A 196 1.49 10.61 18.09
N ASP A 197 2.49 11.14 17.35
CA ASP A 197 3.11 12.44 17.66
C ASP A 197 2.18 13.60 17.31
N ALA A 198 1.65 14.29 18.31
CA ALA A 198 0.71 15.42 18.13
C ALA A 198 1.29 16.60 17.32
N ARG A 199 2.61 16.75 17.25
CA ARG A 199 3.27 17.80 16.46
C ARG A 199 3.31 17.49 14.98
N THR A 200 3.29 16.22 14.61
CA THR A 200 3.32 15.77 13.23
C THR A 200 1.92 15.79 12.62
N GLN A 201 1.75 16.49 11.51
CA GLN A 201 0.48 16.52 10.74
C GLN A 201 0.57 15.72 9.43
N SER A 202 1.75 15.56 8.85
CA SER A 202 2.00 14.75 7.67
C SER A 202 3.40 14.13 7.73
N ILE A 203 3.56 12.99 7.06
CA ILE A 203 4.79 12.19 7.08
C ILE A 203 5.27 12.01 5.65
N VAL A 204 6.54 12.29 5.42
CA VAL A 204 7.25 12.06 4.15
C VAL A 204 8.28 10.98 4.38
N VAL A 205 8.26 9.95 3.53
CA VAL A 205 9.16 8.80 3.62
C VAL A 205 9.95 8.68 2.33
N TYR A 206 11.27 8.67 2.42
CA TYR A 206 12.14 8.14 1.38
C TYR A 206 12.62 6.77 1.79
N MET A 207 12.41 5.77 0.94
CA MET A 207 12.76 4.39 1.24
C MET A 207 13.43 3.68 0.05
N GLU A 208 14.32 2.76 0.37
CA GLU A 208 15.00 1.87 -0.58
C GLU A 208 14.45 0.46 -0.50
N GLY A 209 14.16 -0.03 0.71
CA GLY A 209 13.57 -1.32 0.95
C GLY A 209 13.09 -1.49 2.39
N ILE A 210 12.52 -2.66 2.68
CA ILE A 210 12.01 -3.04 3.99
C ILE A 210 12.52 -4.42 4.40
N PHE A 211 12.57 -4.69 5.71
CA PHE A 211 13.02 -5.99 6.23
C PHE A 211 11.86 -6.91 6.64
N ASN A 212 10.74 -6.34 7.05
CA ASN A 212 9.57 -7.07 7.51
C ASN A 212 8.31 -6.43 6.98
N ALA A 213 7.71 -7.07 5.97
CA ALA A 213 6.54 -6.53 5.28
C ALA A 213 5.33 -6.41 6.21
N ARG A 214 5.08 -7.40 7.09
CA ARG A 214 3.93 -7.36 8.00
C ARG A 214 3.99 -6.17 8.95
N ARG A 215 5.11 -5.99 9.64
CA ARG A 215 5.30 -4.83 10.52
C ARG A 215 5.19 -3.51 9.77
N PHE A 216 5.77 -3.44 8.56
CA PHE A 216 5.70 -2.26 7.72
C PHE A 216 4.26 -1.94 7.30
N MET A 217 3.51 -2.93 6.78
CA MET A 217 2.12 -2.75 6.38
C MET A 217 1.22 -2.31 7.53
N SER A 218 1.36 -2.94 8.69
CA SER A 218 0.63 -2.62 9.91
C SER A 218 0.93 -1.19 10.38
N ALA A 219 2.20 -0.80 10.47
CA ALA A 219 2.60 0.54 10.90
C ALA A 219 2.21 1.62 9.88
N LEU A 220 2.40 1.35 8.58
CA LEU A 220 2.05 2.28 7.51
C LEU A 220 0.55 2.53 7.47
N ARG A 221 -0.27 1.49 7.60
CA ARG A 221 -1.73 1.61 7.66
C ARG A 221 -2.18 2.43 8.87
N SER A 222 -1.64 2.14 10.04
CA SER A 222 -1.93 2.92 11.27
C SER A 222 -1.55 4.39 11.10
N ALA A 223 -0.38 4.68 10.53
CA ALA A 223 0.07 6.03 10.26
C ALA A 223 -0.80 6.73 9.21
N ALA A 224 -1.14 6.05 8.11
CA ALA A 224 -1.94 6.61 7.01
C ALA A 224 -3.40 6.89 7.40
N ILE A 225 -3.99 6.11 8.31
CA ILE A 225 -5.31 6.40 8.90
C ILE A 225 -5.25 7.68 9.75
N ALA A 226 -4.17 7.86 10.51
CA ALA A 226 -4.03 9.00 11.41
C ALA A 226 -3.62 10.30 10.68
N LYS A 227 -2.77 10.19 9.65
CA LYS A 227 -2.10 11.34 9.00
C LYS A 227 -1.75 11.01 7.54
N PRO A 228 -1.69 12.01 6.64
CA PRO A 228 -1.15 11.79 5.29
C PRO A 228 0.29 11.27 5.33
N VAL A 229 0.52 10.15 4.63
CA VAL A 229 1.85 9.58 4.43
C VAL A 229 2.18 9.59 2.95
N VAL A 230 3.26 10.25 2.57
CA VAL A 230 3.77 10.34 1.19
C VAL A 230 5.06 9.55 1.10
N VAL A 231 5.13 8.63 0.15
CA VAL A 231 6.27 7.70 0.01
C VAL A 231 6.94 7.85 -1.36
N LEU A 232 8.23 8.10 -1.34
CA LEU A 232 9.13 7.99 -2.49
C LEU A 232 10.00 6.74 -2.32
N LYS A 233 9.79 5.73 -3.19
CA LYS A 233 10.61 4.52 -3.22
C LYS A 233 11.61 4.59 -4.38
N SER A 234 12.87 4.31 -4.10
CA SER A 234 13.93 4.11 -5.11
C SER A 234 13.99 2.65 -5.60
N GLY A 235 14.81 2.35 -6.59
CA GLY A 235 14.95 1.01 -7.14
C GLY A 235 13.72 0.53 -7.91
N ARG A 236 13.11 1.40 -8.74
CA ARG A 236 11.84 1.13 -9.46
C ARG A 236 12.01 0.32 -10.74
N LYS A 237 13.16 0.37 -11.34
CA LYS A 237 13.49 -0.30 -12.60
C LYS A 237 14.69 -1.23 -12.38
N PRO A 238 14.92 -2.24 -13.21
CA PRO A 238 15.96 -3.25 -12.99
C PRO A 238 17.33 -2.66 -12.64
N ALA A 239 17.83 -1.70 -13.41
CA ALA A 239 19.11 -1.05 -13.14
C ALA A 239 19.14 -0.31 -11.78
N GLY A 240 18.04 0.37 -11.42
CA GLY A 240 17.94 1.04 -10.12
C GLY A 240 17.81 0.04 -8.97
N ASN A 241 17.18 -1.10 -9.20
CA ASN A 241 17.05 -2.18 -8.23
C ASN A 241 18.41 -2.81 -7.90
N GLU A 242 19.21 -3.16 -8.93
CA GLU A 242 20.58 -3.65 -8.75
C GLU A 242 21.47 -2.66 -7.98
N ALA A 243 21.37 -1.37 -8.33
CA ALA A 243 22.09 -0.31 -7.64
C ALA A 243 21.68 -0.20 -6.16
N ALA A 244 20.38 -0.29 -5.85
CA ALA A 244 19.87 -0.22 -4.48
C ALA A 244 20.30 -1.44 -3.65
N GLN A 245 20.28 -2.65 -4.20
CA GLN A 245 20.77 -3.86 -3.55
C GLN A 245 22.25 -3.76 -3.21
N THR A 246 23.06 -3.25 -4.14
CA THR A 246 24.50 -3.06 -3.93
C THR A 246 24.78 -1.99 -2.87
N HIS A 247 23.99 -0.91 -2.85
CA HIS A 247 24.19 0.23 -1.96
C HIS A 247 23.74 -0.03 -0.52
N SER A 248 22.53 -0.58 -0.35
CA SER A 248 21.89 -0.70 0.97
C SER A 248 21.82 -2.13 1.51
N GLY A 249 22.05 -3.12 0.66
CA GLY A 249 21.89 -4.54 1.03
C GLY A 249 20.44 -4.92 1.38
N THR A 250 19.47 -4.05 1.08
CA THR A 250 18.04 -4.31 1.34
C THR A 250 17.43 -5.12 0.20
N ILE A 251 16.46 -5.97 0.54
CA ILE A 251 15.66 -6.66 -0.46
C ILE A 251 14.73 -5.63 -1.10
N VAL A 252 14.89 -5.43 -2.40
CA VAL A 252 14.07 -4.52 -3.19
C VAL A 252 13.12 -5.38 -4.02
N GLY A 253 11.90 -5.57 -3.56
CA GLY A 253 10.87 -6.31 -4.29
C GLY A 253 10.40 -5.60 -5.57
N SER A 254 9.46 -6.21 -6.28
CA SER A 254 8.85 -5.63 -7.47
C SER A 254 8.23 -4.27 -7.19
N ASP A 255 8.44 -3.30 -8.10
CA ASP A 255 7.90 -1.94 -7.97
C ASP A 255 6.36 -1.92 -7.96
N ASP A 256 5.73 -2.78 -8.75
CA ASP A 256 4.27 -2.89 -8.84
C ASP A 256 3.66 -3.49 -7.57
N VAL A 257 4.38 -4.41 -6.91
CA VAL A 257 3.99 -4.94 -5.60
C VAL A 257 4.07 -3.87 -4.52
N PHE A 258 5.14 -3.08 -4.51
CA PHE A 258 5.24 -1.93 -3.60
C PHE A 258 4.13 -0.91 -3.84
N ASP A 259 3.79 -0.63 -5.11
CA ASP A 259 2.68 0.29 -5.43
C ASP A 259 1.35 -0.23 -4.86
N SER A 260 1.08 -1.52 -4.99
CA SER A 260 -0.10 -2.17 -4.41
C SER A 260 -0.09 -2.12 -2.88
N ALA A 261 1.06 -2.41 -2.26
CA ALA A 261 1.23 -2.38 -0.81
C ALA A 261 0.99 -0.97 -0.22
N LEU A 262 1.60 0.06 -0.82
CA LEU A 262 1.43 1.45 -0.38
C LEU A 262 -0.01 1.92 -0.50
N ARG A 263 -0.66 1.60 -1.62
CA ARG A 263 -2.07 1.90 -1.86
C ARG A 263 -2.98 1.18 -0.87
N ARG A 264 -2.74 -0.12 -0.64
CA ARG A 264 -3.48 -0.94 0.31
C ARG A 264 -3.41 -0.39 1.73
N ALA A 265 -2.28 0.18 2.13
CA ALA A 265 -2.08 0.82 3.42
C ALA A 265 -2.64 2.25 3.49
N GLY A 266 -3.07 2.86 2.38
CA GLY A 266 -3.61 4.22 2.33
C GLY A 266 -2.56 5.32 2.15
N ALA A 267 -1.32 4.99 1.86
CA ALA A 267 -0.26 5.95 1.59
C ALA A 267 -0.36 6.51 0.15
N VAL A 268 0.19 7.69 -0.04
CA VAL A 268 0.34 8.32 -1.36
C VAL A 268 1.73 8.02 -1.89
N ARG A 269 1.81 7.44 -3.08
CA ARG A 269 3.07 7.19 -3.74
C ARG A 269 3.41 8.33 -4.70
N VAL A 270 4.65 8.82 -4.62
CA VAL A 270 5.23 9.78 -5.56
C VAL A 270 6.41 9.17 -6.30
N ARG A 271 6.70 9.69 -7.48
CA ARG A 271 7.69 9.10 -8.41
C ARG A 271 8.98 9.89 -8.54
N SER A 272 8.99 11.12 -8.04
CA SER A 272 10.15 12.00 -8.11
C SER A 272 10.33 12.79 -6.82
N PHE A 273 11.54 13.31 -6.67
CA PHE A 273 11.90 14.15 -5.54
C PHE A 273 11.11 15.47 -5.52
N VAL A 274 10.81 16.02 -6.68
CA VAL A 274 10.00 17.24 -6.81
C VAL A 274 8.56 16.99 -6.39
N GLU A 275 7.99 15.86 -6.79
CA GLU A 275 6.64 15.45 -6.37
C GLU A 275 6.55 15.22 -4.86
N LEU A 276 7.61 14.68 -4.23
CA LEU A 276 7.65 14.45 -2.79
C LEU A 276 7.37 15.73 -2.00
N PHE A 277 8.04 16.82 -2.37
CA PHE A 277 7.83 18.11 -1.71
C PHE A 277 6.52 18.77 -2.10
N SER A 278 6.13 18.64 -3.35
CA SER A 278 4.85 19.17 -3.81
C SER A 278 3.69 18.51 -3.09
N ALA A 279 3.70 17.20 -2.96
CA ALA A 279 2.69 16.44 -2.22
C ALA A 279 2.70 16.80 -0.72
N ALA A 280 3.86 16.84 -0.09
CA ALA A 280 4.01 17.19 1.33
C ALA A 280 3.45 18.59 1.63
N LYS A 281 3.77 19.58 0.79
CA LYS A 281 3.28 20.96 0.91
C LYS A 281 1.76 21.03 0.81
N CYS A 282 1.16 20.28 -0.13
CA CYS A 282 -0.27 20.28 -0.34
C CYS A 282 -1.04 19.53 0.75
N LEU A 283 -0.54 18.36 1.16
CA LEU A 283 -1.20 17.55 2.18
C LEU A 283 -1.16 18.19 3.58
N ALA A 284 -0.18 19.04 3.85
CA ALA A 284 -0.14 19.84 5.07
C ALA A 284 -1.25 20.91 5.12
N SER A 285 -1.86 21.28 3.99
CA SER A 285 -2.85 22.37 3.89
C SER A 285 -4.30 22.01 4.26
N ARG A 286 -4.58 20.77 4.71
CA ARG A 286 -5.90 20.26 5.13
C ARG A 286 -7.02 20.38 4.09
N TYR A 287 -6.70 20.40 2.81
CA TYR A 287 -7.71 20.37 1.75
C TYR A 287 -8.42 19.02 1.70
N ARG A 288 -9.72 19.00 1.43
CA ARG A 288 -10.53 17.79 1.32
C ARG A 288 -11.25 17.75 -0.02
N PRO A 289 -10.60 17.36 -1.12
CA PRO A 289 -11.28 17.20 -2.40
C PRO A 289 -12.22 16.00 -2.32
N VAL A 290 -13.39 16.13 -2.95
CA VAL A 290 -14.39 15.06 -3.00
C VAL A 290 -14.16 14.12 -4.17
N GLY A 291 -13.33 14.50 -5.17
CA GLY A 291 -13.09 13.72 -6.37
C GLY A 291 -11.87 14.18 -7.16
N LYS A 292 -11.81 13.82 -8.45
CA LYS A 292 -10.64 13.98 -9.34
C LYS A 292 -10.81 15.09 -10.38
N ARG A 293 -11.88 15.90 -10.34
CA ARG A 293 -12.20 16.90 -11.35
C ARG A 293 -11.54 18.23 -10.99
N LEU A 294 -10.51 18.63 -11.76
CA LEU A 294 -9.73 19.85 -11.57
C LEU A 294 -10.15 20.89 -12.59
N ALA A 295 -10.72 22.02 -12.13
CA ALA A 295 -10.94 23.19 -12.98
C ALA A 295 -9.64 23.99 -13.13
N ILE A 296 -9.31 24.37 -14.35
CA ILE A 296 -8.13 25.18 -14.68
C ILE A 296 -8.59 26.57 -15.06
N VAL A 297 -8.16 27.58 -14.30
CA VAL A 297 -8.39 29.01 -14.54
C VAL A 297 -7.07 29.63 -14.97
N THR A 298 -6.99 30.20 -16.14
CA THR A 298 -5.75 30.75 -16.71
C THR A 298 -5.95 32.05 -17.46
N ASN A 299 -4.92 32.90 -17.49
CA ASN A 299 -4.86 34.08 -18.37
C ASN A 299 -4.04 33.84 -19.64
N GLY A 300 -3.67 32.56 -19.89
CA GLY A 300 -2.88 32.16 -21.07
C GLY A 300 -3.24 30.76 -21.53
N GLY A 301 -3.65 30.65 -22.80
CA GLY A 301 -4.08 29.38 -23.38
C GLY A 301 -3.01 28.29 -23.35
N GLY A 302 -1.74 28.61 -23.70
CA GLY A 302 -0.64 27.63 -23.73
C GLY A 302 -0.39 26.91 -22.41
N PRO A 303 -0.19 27.60 -21.29
CA PRO A 303 -0.09 26.97 -19.96
C PRO A 303 -1.33 26.18 -19.56
N GLY A 304 -2.53 26.63 -19.93
CA GLY A 304 -3.77 25.90 -19.73
C GLY A 304 -3.79 24.55 -20.44
N VAL A 305 -3.37 24.52 -21.70
CA VAL A 305 -3.25 23.29 -22.50
C VAL A 305 -2.26 22.32 -21.89
N LEU A 306 -1.05 22.77 -21.50
CA LEU A 306 -0.07 21.92 -20.81
C LEU A 306 -0.64 21.31 -19.51
N ALA A 307 -1.40 22.08 -18.76
CA ALA A 307 -2.06 21.56 -17.57
C ALA A 307 -3.12 20.50 -17.91
N ALA A 308 -3.90 20.70 -18.99
CA ALA A 308 -4.92 19.77 -19.44
C ALA A 308 -4.31 18.45 -19.95
N ASP A 309 -3.19 18.51 -20.69
CA ASP A 309 -2.46 17.32 -21.11
C ASP A 309 -2.02 16.51 -19.90
N TRP A 310 -1.45 17.18 -18.88
CA TRP A 310 -1.00 16.50 -17.67
C TRP A 310 -2.15 15.94 -16.83
N VAL A 311 -3.33 16.58 -16.81
CA VAL A 311 -4.55 16.03 -16.19
C VAL A 311 -4.87 14.64 -16.76
N ASN A 312 -4.83 14.51 -18.08
CA ASN A 312 -5.08 13.22 -18.76
C ASN A 312 -3.97 12.21 -18.50
N GLU A 313 -2.69 12.62 -18.54
CA GLU A 313 -1.52 11.77 -18.34
C GLU A 313 -1.54 11.07 -16.97
N ILE A 314 -2.01 11.75 -15.93
CA ILE A 314 -2.09 11.19 -14.57
C ILE A 314 -3.50 10.71 -14.17
N LEU A 315 -4.37 10.49 -15.15
CA LEU A 315 -5.72 9.92 -14.97
C LEU A 315 -6.61 10.74 -14.02
N LEU A 316 -6.51 12.07 -14.09
CA LEU A 316 -7.48 13.01 -13.53
C LEU A 316 -8.52 13.38 -14.59
N ASN A 317 -9.54 14.14 -14.18
CA ASN A 317 -10.57 14.66 -15.07
C ASN A 317 -10.56 16.20 -15.06
N LEU A 318 -10.82 16.83 -16.20
CA LEU A 318 -11.07 18.26 -16.25
C LEU A 318 -12.41 18.57 -15.57
N GLY A 319 -12.38 19.50 -14.63
CA GLY A 319 -13.56 20.05 -13.97
C GLY A 319 -14.15 21.18 -14.84
N LYS A 320 -15.21 20.87 -15.56
CA LYS A 320 -15.93 21.86 -16.39
C LYS A 320 -17.01 22.55 -15.58
N LEU A 321 -17.28 23.81 -15.87
CA LEU A 321 -18.43 24.49 -15.28
C LEU A 321 -19.73 23.91 -15.87
N SER A 322 -20.75 23.83 -15.04
CA SER A 322 -22.10 23.55 -15.52
C SER A 322 -22.56 24.64 -16.51
N PRO A 323 -23.43 24.31 -17.46
CA PRO A 323 -23.95 25.31 -18.41
C PRO A 323 -24.53 26.57 -17.73
N GLU A 324 -25.16 26.38 -16.57
CA GLU A 324 -25.73 27.45 -15.78
C GLU A 324 -24.65 28.39 -15.19
N SER A 325 -23.62 27.79 -14.59
CA SER A 325 -22.48 28.53 -14.02
C SER A 325 -21.71 29.26 -15.12
N ALA A 326 -21.49 28.62 -16.26
CA ALA A 326 -20.81 29.22 -17.41
C ALA A 326 -21.60 30.42 -17.98
N ALA A 327 -22.91 30.26 -18.16
CA ALA A 327 -23.79 31.34 -18.66
C ALA A 327 -23.84 32.57 -17.71
N ALA A 328 -23.80 32.31 -16.39
CA ALA A 328 -23.79 33.38 -15.38
C ALA A 328 -22.44 34.12 -15.33
N LEU A 329 -21.34 33.45 -15.59
CA LEU A 329 -19.98 33.99 -15.53
C LEU A 329 -19.60 34.74 -16.81
N ALA A 330 -19.96 34.23 -17.98
CA ALA A 330 -19.52 34.76 -19.28
C ALA A 330 -19.70 36.29 -19.49
N PRO A 331 -20.82 36.90 -19.07
CA PRO A 331 -20.99 38.36 -19.23
C PRO A 331 -20.04 39.20 -18.39
N GLN A 332 -19.39 38.63 -17.40
CA GLN A 332 -18.51 39.30 -16.44
C GLN A 332 -17.03 39.16 -16.79
N LEU A 333 -16.71 38.42 -17.86
CA LEU A 333 -15.34 38.16 -18.31
C LEU A 333 -14.95 39.00 -19.53
N PRO A 334 -13.64 39.11 -19.84
CA PRO A 334 -13.18 39.78 -21.07
C PRO A 334 -13.80 39.17 -22.32
N PRO A 335 -13.96 39.92 -23.42
CA PRO A 335 -14.62 39.45 -24.63
C PRO A 335 -13.98 38.23 -25.30
N LEU A 336 -12.70 38.00 -25.10
CA LEU A 336 -11.95 36.87 -25.65
C LEU A 336 -11.85 35.68 -24.68
N ALA A 337 -12.49 35.73 -23.53
CA ALA A 337 -12.50 34.64 -22.58
C ALA A 337 -13.30 33.43 -23.14
N SER A 338 -12.84 32.20 -22.80
CA SER A 338 -13.47 30.94 -23.18
C SER A 338 -13.78 30.11 -21.96
N LEU A 339 -14.99 29.53 -21.92
CA LEU A 339 -15.47 28.66 -20.82
C LEU A 339 -15.80 27.24 -21.31
N SER A 340 -15.14 26.75 -22.35
CA SER A 340 -15.41 25.41 -22.92
C SER A 340 -14.84 24.29 -22.05
N ASP A 341 -13.59 23.90 -22.26
CA ASP A 341 -12.88 22.85 -21.53
C ASP A 341 -12.03 23.41 -20.37
N LEU A 342 -11.53 24.60 -20.56
CA LEU A 342 -10.78 25.40 -19.59
C LEU A 342 -11.53 26.69 -19.30
N ILE A 343 -11.25 27.34 -18.20
CA ILE A 343 -11.65 28.68 -17.88
C ILE A 343 -10.51 29.60 -18.32
N ASP A 344 -10.44 29.88 -19.62
CA ASP A 344 -9.46 30.81 -20.20
C ASP A 344 -9.99 32.22 -20.12
N LEU A 345 -9.40 33.01 -19.25
CA LEU A 345 -9.80 34.41 -18.98
C LEU A 345 -9.28 35.39 -20.01
N SER A 346 -8.48 34.93 -20.96
CA SER A 346 -7.70 35.76 -21.88
C SER A 346 -6.59 36.60 -21.22
N GLU A 347 -5.68 37.13 -22.08
CA GLU A 347 -4.55 37.91 -21.62
C GLU A 347 -4.92 39.24 -20.90
N ASP A 348 -6.14 39.74 -21.10
CA ASP A 348 -6.62 41.00 -20.52
C ASP A 348 -7.28 40.80 -19.15
N ALA A 349 -7.19 39.59 -18.58
CA ALA A 349 -7.77 39.28 -17.30
C ALA A 349 -7.04 39.98 -16.15
N GLY A 350 -7.79 40.73 -15.37
CA GLY A 350 -7.35 41.34 -14.12
C GLY A 350 -7.75 40.55 -12.87
N PRO A 351 -7.41 41.03 -11.68
CA PRO A 351 -7.67 40.38 -10.40
C PRO A 351 -9.14 40.01 -10.20
N GLU A 352 -10.07 40.86 -10.59
CA GLU A 352 -11.52 40.65 -10.45
C GLU A 352 -12.01 39.47 -11.29
N HIS A 353 -11.49 39.32 -12.51
CA HIS A 353 -11.88 38.19 -13.38
C HIS A 353 -11.44 36.84 -12.79
N TYR A 354 -10.23 36.77 -12.19
CA TYR A 354 -9.77 35.58 -11.45
C TYR A 354 -10.68 35.32 -10.25
N ARG A 355 -11.03 36.33 -9.47
CA ARG A 355 -11.92 36.19 -8.32
C ARG A 355 -13.25 35.57 -8.73
N LEU A 356 -13.93 36.14 -9.73
CA LEU A 356 -15.22 35.65 -10.21
C LEU A 356 -15.16 34.23 -10.75
N ALA A 357 -14.15 33.92 -11.55
CA ALA A 357 -13.97 32.59 -12.15
C ALA A 357 -13.69 31.51 -11.07
N ILE A 358 -12.83 31.79 -10.09
CA ILE A 358 -12.51 30.88 -9.00
C ILE A 358 -13.72 30.69 -8.08
N GLU A 359 -14.49 31.74 -7.78
CA GLU A 359 -15.73 31.64 -7.01
C GLU A 359 -16.77 30.75 -7.72
N ALA A 360 -16.98 30.97 -9.03
CA ALA A 360 -17.89 30.17 -9.83
C ALA A 360 -17.45 28.66 -9.83
N ALA A 361 -16.18 28.38 -10.11
CA ALA A 361 -15.64 27.02 -10.08
C ALA A 361 -15.73 26.37 -8.68
N SER A 362 -15.49 27.16 -7.63
CA SER A 362 -15.59 26.67 -6.25
C SER A 362 -17.00 26.23 -5.86
N ARG A 363 -18.03 26.91 -6.36
CA ARG A 363 -19.44 26.60 -6.08
C ARG A 363 -20.01 25.49 -6.95
N ASP A 364 -19.40 25.22 -8.12
CA ASP A 364 -19.92 24.28 -9.09
C ASP A 364 -19.71 22.81 -8.62
N ARG A 365 -20.77 22.01 -8.69
CA ARG A 365 -20.75 20.60 -8.27
C ARG A 365 -19.91 19.68 -9.19
N GLN A 366 -19.59 20.13 -10.38
CA GLN A 366 -18.75 19.38 -11.33
C GLN A 366 -17.26 19.61 -11.14
N VAL A 367 -16.86 20.41 -10.14
CA VAL A 367 -15.49 20.77 -9.83
C VAL A 367 -15.15 20.28 -8.43
N ASP A 368 -14.00 19.60 -8.28
CA ASP A 368 -13.50 19.10 -7.00
C ASP A 368 -12.30 19.88 -6.48
N GLY A 369 -11.60 20.61 -7.34
CA GLY A 369 -10.51 21.52 -7.01
C GLY A 369 -10.27 22.55 -8.12
N VAL A 370 -9.57 23.63 -7.80
CA VAL A 370 -9.29 24.74 -8.73
C VAL A 370 -7.78 24.95 -8.81
N LEU A 371 -7.26 25.03 -10.03
CA LEU A 371 -5.89 25.46 -10.33
C LEU A 371 -5.96 26.82 -11.01
N ALA A 372 -5.42 27.86 -10.37
CA ALA A 372 -5.22 29.16 -10.96
C ALA A 372 -3.81 29.26 -11.56
N ILE A 373 -3.72 29.49 -12.85
CA ILE A 373 -2.46 29.68 -13.58
C ILE A 373 -2.33 31.17 -13.93
N HIS A 374 -1.21 31.77 -13.57
CA HIS A 374 -0.88 33.15 -13.95
C HIS A 374 0.43 33.15 -14.78
N SER A 375 0.29 33.64 -16.02
CA SER A 375 1.41 33.90 -16.90
C SER A 375 1.75 35.41 -16.83
N PRO A 376 3.00 35.81 -16.53
CA PRO A 376 3.37 37.22 -16.44
C PRO A 376 3.26 37.88 -17.80
N LYS A 377 2.69 39.09 -17.81
CA LYS A 377 2.54 39.95 -18.97
C LYS A 377 3.01 41.36 -18.61
N ALA A 378 3.52 42.12 -19.56
CA ALA A 378 3.85 43.53 -19.34
C ALA A 378 2.62 44.31 -18.95
N GLY A 379 2.69 45.04 -17.85
CA GLY A 379 1.57 45.82 -17.28
C GLY A 379 0.56 45.07 -16.44
N ALA A 380 0.68 43.73 -16.30
CA ALA A 380 -0.15 42.96 -15.38
C ALA A 380 0.44 42.93 -13.97
N ASP A 381 -0.39 43.18 -12.98
CA ASP A 381 0.01 43.11 -11.56
C ASP A 381 -0.22 41.70 -10.99
N ALA A 382 0.84 40.89 -10.99
CA ALA A 382 0.82 39.53 -10.44
C ALA A 382 0.50 39.52 -8.94
N CYS A 383 0.86 40.59 -8.21
CA CYS A 383 0.60 40.69 -6.77
C CYS A 383 -0.87 40.95 -6.49
N ALA A 384 -1.51 41.83 -7.30
CA ALA A 384 -2.95 42.10 -7.19
C ALA A 384 -3.78 40.82 -7.46
N VAL A 385 -3.41 40.04 -8.47
CA VAL A 385 -4.06 38.72 -8.73
C VAL A 385 -3.86 37.78 -7.56
N ALA A 386 -2.63 37.65 -7.02
CA ALA A 386 -2.36 36.79 -5.84
C ALA A 386 -3.17 37.24 -4.61
N THR A 387 -3.35 38.55 -4.42
CA THR A 387 -4.17 39.11 -3.32
C THR A 387 -5.65 38.74 -3.49
N ALA A 388 -6.17 38.81 -4.70
CA ALA A 388 -7.54 38.38 -5.00
C ALA A 388 -7.76 36.89 -4.72
N LEU A 389 -6.77 36.02 -5.04
CA LEU A 389 -6.83 34.61 -4.69
C LEU A 389 -6.83 34.42 -3.17
N ALA A 390 -6.01 35.16 -2.44
CA ALA A 390 -5.93 35.10 -0.98
C ALA A 390 -7.27 35.49 -0.30
N GLU A 391 -7.99 36.41 -0.87
CA GLU A 391 -9.33 36.85 -0.40
C GLU A 391 -10.38 35.76 -0.64
N VAL A 392 -10.47 35.23 -1.88
CA VAL A 392 -11.40 34.16 -2.25
C VAL A 392 -11.16 32.90 -1.43
N LYS A 393 -9.90 32.57 -1.15
CA LYS A 393 -9.51 31.37 -0.38
C LYS A 393 -10.19 31.30 0.98
N ARG A 394 -10.47 32.45 1.62
CA ARG A 394 -11.09 32.51 2.96
C ARG A 394 -12.51 31.91 2.98
N SER A 395 -13.22 31.99 1.85
CA SER A 395 -14.59 31.46 1.71
C SER A 395 -14.68 30.10 1.02
N MET A 396 -13.54 29.58 0.51
CA MET A 396 -13.51 28.31 -0.25
C MET A 396 -13.37 27.08 0.66
N SER A 397 -14.18 26.07 0.38
CA SER A 397 -14.04 24.73 0.95
C SER A 397 -13.22 23.76 0.08
N LYS A 398 -13.14 24.03 -1.24
CA LYS A 398 -12.38 23.21 -2.19
C LYS A 398 -10.90 23.58 -2.23
N PRO A 399 -10.02 22.65 -2.65
CA PRO A 399 -8.61 22.95 -2.88
C PRO A 399 -8.44 24.08 -3.90
N LEU A 400 -7.61 25.06 -3.56
CA LEU A 400 -7.11 26.07 -4.47
C LEU A 400 -5.60 25.94 -4.55
N LEU A 401 -5.09 25.64 -5.75
CA LEU A 401 -3.68 25.62 -6.07
C LEU A 401 -3.35 26.75 -7.02
N ALA A 402 -2.13 27.25 -6.96
CA ALA A 402 -1.66 28.33 -7.81
C ALA A 402 -0.44 27.90 -8.62
N CYS A 403 -0.40 28.24 -9.90
CA CYS A 403 0.78 28.13 -10.75
C CYS A 403 1.17 29.55 -11.22
N TRP A 404 2.17 30.16 -10.57
CA TRP A 404 2.72 31.46 -10.96
C TRP A 404 3.97 31.23 -11.79
N MET A 405 3.83 31.29 -13.10
CA MET A 405 4.91 31.07 -14.06
C MET A 405 5.90 32.23 -14.06
N GLY A 406 7.10 31.96 -14.49
CA GLY A 406 8.22 32.91 -14.41
C GLY A 406 9.01 32.80 -13.10
N ASP A 407 9.93 33.71 -12.87
CA ASP A 407 10.76 33.71 -11.63
C ASP A 407 10.83 35.09 -11.00
N ALA A 408 11.71 36.00 -11.43
CA ALA A 408 11.95 37.26 -10.78
C ALA A 408 10.68 38.19 -10.70
N SER A 409 9.86 38.20 -11.74
CA SER A 409 8.64 39.00 -11.82
C SER A 409 7.51 38.58 -10.88
N VAL A 410 7.58 37.36 -10.33
CA VAL A 410 6.46 36.81 -9.54
C VAL A 410 6.87 36.42 -8.11
N VAL A 411 8.09 36.73 -7.68
CA VAL A 411 8.59 36.39 -6.32
C VAL A 411 7.69 36.95 -5.23
N SER A 412 7.35 38.25 -5.35
CA SER A 412 6.49 38.95 -4.36
C SER A 412 5.08 38.35 -4.34
N ALA A 413 4.52 38.02 -5.50
CA ALA A 413 3.22 37.37 -5.59
C ALA A 413 3.19 35.98 -4.96
N ARG A 414 4.26 35.20 -5.15
CA ARG A 414 4.41 33.88 -4.48
C ARG A 414 4.48 34.03 -2.96
N ALA A 415 5.10 35.09 -2.44
CA ALA A 415 5.10 35.35 -1.01
C ALA A 415 3.69 35.57 -0.46
N ILE A 416 2.85 36.37 -1.18
CA ILE A 416 1.43 36.62 -0.82
C ILE A 416 0.66 35.28 -0.79
N LEU A 417 0.85 34.42 -1.80
CA LEU A 417 0.21 33.11 -1.86
C LEU A 417 0.65 32.20 -0.72
N LEU A 418 1.93 32.23 -0.35
CA LEU A 418 2.48 31.45 0.77
C LEU A 418 1.86 31.89 2.11
N ASP A 419 1.78 33.20 2.34
CA ASP A 419 1.17 33.78 3.56
C ASP A 419 -0.32 33.46 3.67
N ALA A 420 -1.01 33.34 2.53
CA ALA A 420 -2.40 32.91 2.44
C ALA A 420 -2.57 31.38 2.52
N ALA A 421 -1.50 30.62 2.73
CA ALA A 421 -1.49 29.15 2.72
C ALA A 421 -2.05 28.55 1.41
N ILE A 422 -1.83 29.19 0.27
CA ILE A 422 -2.15 28.69 -1.07
C ILE A 422 -0.88 28.05 -1.63
N PRO A 423 -0.87 26.72 -1.88
CA PRO A 423 0.27 26.06 -2.49
C PRO A 423 0.54 26.62 -3.89
N SER A 424 1.76 27.12 -4.12
CA SER A 424 2.15 27.71 -5.39
C SER A 424 3.27 26.92 -6.05
N PHE A 425 3.20 26.78 -7.37
CA PHE A 425 4.10 26.03 -8.23
C PHE A 425 4.65 26.89 -9.35
N ARG A 426 5.76 26.44 -9.95
CA ARG A 426 6.40 27.14 -11.07
C ARG A 426 5.94 26.65 -12.43
N THR A 427 5.42 25.41 -12.48
CA THR A 427 4.97 24.77 -13.72
C THR A 427 3.57 24.17 -13.54
N PRO A 428 2.78 24.11 -14.63
CA PRO A 428 1.44 23.53 -14.62
C PRO A 428 1.46 22.07 -14.18
N GLU A 429 2.43 21.26 -14.66
CA GLU A 429 2.56 19.84 -14.39
C GLU A 429 2.77 19.57 -12.88
N ALA A 430 3.62 20.38 -12.24
CA ALA A 430 3.84 20.25 -10.79
C ALA A 430 2.57 20.59 -9.99
N ALA A 431 1.79 21.56 -10.42
CA ALA A 431 0.53 21.94 -9.78
C ALA A 431 -0.55 20.87 -9.94
N VAL A 432 -0.72 20.36 -11.15
CA VAL A 432 -1.66 19.26 -11.46
C VAL A 432 -1.27 17.98 -10.72
N GLY A 433 0.02 17.61 -10.73
CA GLY A 433 0.54 16.47 -9.99
C GLY A 433 0.28 16.58 -8.48
N ALA A 434 0.43 17.76 -7.92
CA ALA A 434 0.12 18.02 -6.52
C ALA A 434 -1.37 17.82 -6.20
N PHE A 435 -2.28 18.27 -7.07
CA PHE A 435 -3.72 17.98 -6.92
C PHE A 435 -4.00 16.47 -7.04
N GLY A 436 -3.37 15.76 -7.99
CA GLY A 436 -3.48 14.33 -8.15
C GLY A 436 -3.10 13.56 -6.87
N ASN A 437 -2.03 13.99 -6.20
CA ASN A 437 -1.60 13.41 -4.93
C ASN A 437 -2.63 13.64 -3.80
N ILE A 438 -3.22 14.83 -3.73
CA ILE A 438 -4.30 15.11 -2.77
C ILE A 438 -5.52 14.23 -3.07
N ALA A 439 -5.96 14.18 -4.32
CA ALA A 439 -7.12 13.37 -4.73
C ALA A 439 -6.88 11.87 -4.43
N SER A 440 -5.68 11.37 -4.73
CA SER A 440 -5.30 9.98 -4.42
C SER A 440 -5.32 9.69 -2.93
N PHE A 441 -4.82 10.61 -2.09
CA PHE A 441 -4.88 10.45 -0.64
C PHE A 441 -6.33 10.30 -0.14
N TYR A 442 -7.22 11.21 -0.54
CA TYR A 442 -8.60 11.14 -0.08
C TYR A 442 -9.36 9.95 -0.62
N GLN A 443 -9.09 9.52 -1.85
CA GLN A 443 -9.61 8.27 -2.38
C GLN A 443 -9.13 7.08 -1.55
N ASN A 444 -7.84 7.01 -1.24
CA ASN A 444 -7.31 5.95 -0.39
C ASN A 444 -7.96 5.98 1.00
N GLN A 445 -8.22 7.15 1.58
CA GLN A 445 -8.95 7.29 2.84
C GLN A 445 -10.40 6.79 2.75
N GLN A 446 -11.11 7.12 1.68
CA GLN A 446 -12.46 6.60 1.44
C GLN A 446 -12.45 5.07 1.34
N LEU A 447 -11.43 4.51 0.66
CA LEU A 447 -11.25 3.07 0.52
C LEU A 447 -11.03 2.36 1.87
N LEU A 448 -10.22 2.97 2.74
CA LEU A 448 -9.97 2.46 4.08
C LEU A 448 -11.23 2.50 4.99
N GLN A 449 -12.25 3.29 4.61
CA GLN A 449 -13.49 3.44 5.36
C GLN A 449 -14.65 2.61 4.79
N GLN A 450 -14.47 1.94 3.65
CA GLN A 450 -15.51 1.11 3.07
C GLN A 450 -15.53 -0.28 3.72
N THR A 451 -16.66 -0.63 4.27
CA THR A 451 -16.91 -1.96 4.84
C THR A 451 -17.51 -2.87 3.77
N PRO A 452 -16.98 -4.08 3.57
CA PRO A 452 -17.55 -5.03 2.62
C PRO A 452 -18.93 -5.50 3.08
N PRO A 453 -19.79 -5.94 2.14
CA PRO A 453 -21.04 -6.63 2.49
C PRO A 453 -20.74 -8.00 3.11
N PRO A 454 -21.70 -8.59 3.84
CA PRO A 454 -21.53 -9.91 4.46
C PRO A 454 -21.20 -11.00 3.43
N LEU A 455 -20.13 -11.77 3.68
CA LEU A 455 -19.70 -12.93 2.88
C LEU A 455 -20.35 -14.26 3.33
N SER A 456 -21.38 -14.22 4.17
CA SER A 456 -21.98 -15.37 4.84
C SER A 456 -22.56 -16.46 3.93
N THR A 457 -22.57 -16.25 2.60
CA THR A 457 -23.13 -17.19 1.61
C THR A 457 -22.12 -18.14 0.97
N LEU A 458 -20.82 -17.98 1.22
CA LEU A 458 -19.79 -18.82 0.60
C LEU A 458 -19.63 -20.16 1.35
N ALA A 459 -19.79 -21.27 0.63
CA ALA A 459 -19.52 -22.60 1.18
C ALA A 459 -18.08 -22.75 1.68
N LYS A 460 -17.87 -23.46 2.78
CA LYS A 460 -16.52 -23.68 3.33
C LYS A 460 -15.67 -24.52 2.37
N PRO A 461 -14.40 -24.13 2.12
CA PRO A 461 -13.50 -24.90 1.27
C PRO A 461 -13.07 -26.20 1.95
N ASP A 462 -12.72 -27.21 1.15
CA ASP A 462 -12.08 -28.44 1.61
C ASP A 462 -10.56 -28.25 1.73
N ILE A 463 -10.14 -27.60 2.82
CA ILE A 463 -8.73 -27.29 3.09
C ILE A 463 -7.92 -28.57 3.30
N GLU A 464 -8.49 -29.57 3.97
CA GLU A 464 -7.79 -30.83 4.24
C GLU A 464 -7.56 -31.64 2.95
N GLY A 465 -8.56 -31.72 2.09
CA GLY A 465 -8.39 -32.33 0.76
C GLY A 465 -7.33 -31.63 -0.07
N ALA A 466 -7.31 -30.31 -0.05
CA ALA A 466 -6.29 -29.50 -0.72
C ALA A 466 -4.87 -29.78 -0.19
N ARG A 467 -4.71 -29.88 1.12
CA ARG A 467 -3.41 -30.21 1.76
C ARG A 467 -2.92 -31.59 1.37
N LEU A 468 -3.80 -32.60 1.33
CA LEU A 468 -3.44 -33.96 0.90
C LEU A 468 -2.90 -33.98 -0.53
N VAL A 469 -3.49 -33.22 -1.45
CA VAL A 469 -2.97 -33.09 -2.83
C VAL A 469 -1.55 -32.52 -2.82
N ILE A 470 -1.32 -31.45 -2.08
CA ILE A 470 0.00 -30.80 -1.98
C ILE A 470 1.03 -31.75 -1.37
N GLU A 471 0.68 -32.42 -0.27
CA GLU A 471 1.57 -33.38 0.42
C GLU A 471 1.95 -34.55 -0.48
N SER A 472 1.02 -35.06 -1.28
CA SER A 472 1.28 -36.13 -2.26
C SER A 472 2.31 -35.67 -3.31
N VAL A 473 2.17 -34.47 -3.86
CA VAL A 473 3.10 -33.94 -4.85
C VAL A 473 4.49 -33.70 -4.24
N LEU A 474 4.56 -33.16 -3.02
CA LEU A 474 5.83 -32.95 -2.30
C LEU A 474 6.51 -34.25 -1.93
N ALA A 475 5.75 -35.32 -1.60
CA ALA A 475 6.28 -36.66 -1.32
C ALA A 475 6.97 -37.26 -2.56
N GLU A 476 6.46 -36.94 -3.76
CA GLU A 476 7.10 -37.32 -5.02
C GLU A 476 8.29 -36.41 -5.40
N ARG A 477 8.67 -35.45 -4.55
CA ARG A 477 9.71 -34.43 -4.76
C ARG A 477 9.46 -33.54 -5.98
N ARG A 478 8.19 -33.38 -6.35
CA ARG A 478 7.76 -32.44 -7.39
C ARG A 478 7.45 -31.07 -6.76
N LYS A 479 7.65 -30.01 -7.54
CA LYS A 479 7.32 -28.62 -7.17
C LYS A 479 6.17 -28.04 -8.02
N VAL A 480 5.77 -28.72 -9.07
CA VAL A 480 4.71 -28.29 -9.97
C VAL A 480 3.63 -29.37 -10.01
N LEU A 481 2.39 -28.96 -9.84
CA LEU A 481 1.22 -29.80 -9.95
C LEU A 481 0.93 -30.10 -11.42
N THR A 482 0.41 -31.31 -11.70
CA THR A 482 -0.20 -31.60 -13.00
C THR A 482 -1.49 -30.80 -13.18
N GLU A 483 -2.03 -30.73 -14.39
CA GLU A 483 -3.29 -30.04 -14.67
C GLU A 483 -4.47 -30.63 -13.84
N MET A 484 -4.51 -31.95 -13.69
CA MET A 484 -5.54 -32.63 -12.89
C MET A 484 -5.43 -32.28 -11.41
N GLU A 485 -4.22 -32.31 -10.86
CA GLU A 485 -3.97 -31.91 -9.46
C GLU A 485 -4.29 -30.44 -9.23
N SER A 486 -3.93 -29.56 -10.17
CA SER A 486 -4.25 -28.14 -10.11
C SER A 486 -5.76 -27.88 -10.10
N LYS A 487 -6.49 -28.55 -11.00
CA LYS A 487 -7.97 -28.44 -11.05
C LYS A 487 -8.64 -29.05 -9.81
N THR A 488 -8.08 -30.11 -9.24
CA THR A 488 -8.54 -30.67 -7.96
C THR A 488 -8.37 -29.66 -6.83
N LEU A 489 -7.24 -28.98 -6.80
CA LEU A 489 -6.98 -27.92 -5.82
C LEU A 489 -7.95 -26.75 -5.98
N LEU A 490 -8.23 -26.30 -7.22
CA LEU A 490 -9.22 -25.26 -7.50
C LEU A 490 -10.64 -25.70 -7.05
N ALA A 491 -11.02 -26.94 -7.32
CA ALA A 491 -12.33 -27.49 -6.93
C ALA A 491 -12.51 -27.54 -5.40
N ALA A 492 -11.45 -27.85 -4.64
CA ALA A 492 -11.46 -27.83 -3.17
C ALA A 492 -11.82 -26.45 -2.60
N PHE A 493 -11.51 -25.38 -3.35
CA PHE A 493 -11.89 -23.98 -3.03
C PHE A 493 -13.10 -23.50 -3.82
N HIS A 494 -13.90 -24.40 -4.41
CA HIS A 494 -15.11 -24.09 -5.18
C HIS A 494 -14.87 -23.15 -6.37
N ILE A 495 -13.66 -23.14 -6.94
CA ILE A 495 -13.37 -22.43 -8.18
C ILE A 495 -13.80 -23.31 -9.35
N PRO A 496 -14.77 -22.87 -10.19
CA PRO A 496 -15.25 -23.66 -11.29
C PRO A 496 -14.13 -23.95 -12.31
N ALA A 497 -13.96 -25.20 -12.70
CA ALA A 497 -13.00 -25.62 -13.71
C ALA A 497 -13.65 -26.56 -14.73
N THR A 498 -13.12 -26.57 -15.95
CA THR A 498 -13.60 -27.46 -16.99
C THR A 498 -13.43 -28.92 -16.59
N LYS A 499 -14.48 -29.74 -16.84
CA LYS A 499 -14.40 -31.17 -16.61
C LYS A 499 -13.29 -31.76 -17.48
N THR A 500 -12.35 -32.43 -16.85
CA THR A 500 -11.16 -32.99 -17.50
C THR A 500 -10.96 -34.42 -17.04
N ILE A 501 -10.71 -35.33 -17.98
CA ILE A 501 -10.51 -36.76 -17.69
C ILE A 501 -9.22 -37.19 -18.38
N LEU A 502 -8.37 -37.93 -17.66
CA LEU A 502 -7.14 -38.52 -18.19
C LEU A 502 -7.44 -39.78 -18.99
N ALA A 503 -7.02 -39.83 -20.24
CA ALA A 503 -6.99 -41.01 -21.08
C ALA A 503 -5.55 -41.57 -21.12
N ARG A 504 -5.40 -42.84 -20.88
CA ARG A 504 -4.12 -43.56 -20.92
C ARG A 504 -3.86 -44.29 -22.21
N SER A 505 -4.85 -44.34 -23.09
CA SER A 505 -4.77 -44.95 -24.43
C SER A 505 -5.59 -44.16 -25.44
N ALA A 506 -5.28 -44.34 -26.73
CA ALA A 506 -6.01 -43.72 -27.81
C ALA A 506 -7.50 -44.14 -27.85
N HIS A 507 -7.78 -45.39 -27.43
CA HIS A 507 -9.16 -45.90 -27.34
C HIS A 507 -9.92 -45.26 -26.18
N GLU A 508 -9.28 -45.10 -25.01
CA GLU A 508 -9.86 -44.36 -23.89
C GLU A 508 -10.15 -42.90 -24.28
N ALA A 509 -9.23 -42.22 -24.98
CA ALA A 509 -9.44 -40.85 -25.43
C ALA A 509 -10.67 -40.73 -26.34
N MET A 510 -10.84 -41.67 -27.25
CA MET A 510 -12.02 -41.77 -28.11
C MET A 510 -13.31 -41.94 -27.28
N MET A 511 -13.32 -42.88 -26.35
CA MET A 511 -14.51 -43.19 -25.51
C MET A 511 -14.87 -41.99 -24.61
N ILE A 512 -13.90 -41.41 -23.94
CA ILE A 512 -14.10 -40.26 -23.09
C ILE A 512 -14.61 -39.06 -23.89
N ALA A 513 -14.02 -38.77 -25.05
CA ALA A 513 -14.41 -37.65 -25.89
C ALA A 513 -15.86 -37.84 -26.39
N THR A 514 -16.25 -39.09 -26.75
CA THR A 514 -17.61 -39.40 -27.16
C THR A 514 -18.63 -39.25 -26.03
N GLN A 515 -18.26 -39.66 -24.82
CA GLN A 515 -19.10 -39.49 -23.63
C GLN A 515 -19.26 -38.05 -23.18
N MET A 516 -18.18 -37.23 -23.31
CA MET A 516 -18.20 -35.82 -22.94
C MET A 516 -18.98 -34.94 -23.92
N GLY A 517 -19.11 -35.39 -25.18
CA GLY A 517 -19.68 -34.59 -26.26
C GLY A 517 -18.63 -33.68 -26.92
N PHE A 518 -18.89 -33.34 -28.19
CA PHE A 518 -17.97 -32.54 -29.00
C PHE A 518 -18.40 -31.07 -29.11
N PRO A 519 -17.46 -30.13 -29.33
CA PRO A 519 -16.03 -30.34 -29.50
C PRO A 519 -15.29 -30.54 -28.18
N VAL A 520 -14.14 -31.25 -28.22
CA VAL A 520 -13.26 -31.44 -27.10
C VAL A 520 -11.84 -30.92 -27.41
N ALA A 521 -11.07 -30.64 -26.36
CA ALA A 521 -9.65 -30.40 -26.42
C ALA A 521 -8.88 -31.56 -25.80
N LEU A 522 -7.76 -31.91 -26.41
CA LEU A 522 -6.79 -32.88 -25.91
C LEU A 522 -5.50 -32.16 -25.51
N LYS A 523 -4.96 -32.52 -24.32
CA LYS A 523 -3.70 -31.95 -23.84
C LYS A 523 -2.82 -33.07 -23.28
N ILE A 524 -1.51 -33.03 -23.56
CA ILE A 524 -0.56 -33.98 -22.97
C ILE A 524 -0.52 -33.80 -21.44
N ASP A 525 -0.55 -34.91 -20.72
CA ASP A 525 -0.35 -34.96 -19.27
C ASP A 525 1.04 -35.49 -18.93
N SER A 526 1.87 -34.59 -18.43
CA SER A 526 3.25 -34.89 -18.04
C SER A 526 3.66 -33.97 -16.90
N PRO A 527 4.26 -34.49 -15.83
CA PRO A 527 4.81 -33.67 -14.76
C PRO A 527 6.11 -32.95 -15.18
N ASP A 528 6.73 -33.36 -16.28
CA ASP A 528 8.04 -32.88 -16.73
C ASP A 528 7.90 -31.82 -17.85
N ILE A 529 6.66 -31.55 -18.36
CA ILE A 529 6.36 -30.61 -19.44
C ILE A 529 5.51 -29.46 -18.91
N SER A 530 6.12 -28.28 -18.75
CA SER A 530 5.43 -27.09 -18.23
C SER A 530 4.69 -26.31 -19.32
N HIS A 531 5.21 -26.21 -20.54
CA HIS A 531 4.60 -25.52 -21.68
C HIS A 531 4.18 -26.52 -22.77
N LYS A 532 2.94 -26.99 -22.63
CA LYS A 532 2.41 -28.06 -23.51
C LYS A 532 2.36 -27.65 -24.98
N SER A 533 2.05 -26.38 -25.24
CA SER A 533 1.93 -25.85 -26.61
C SER A 533 3.26 -25.89 -27.37
N ASP A 534 4.39 -25.66 -26.72
CA ASP A 534 5.72 -25.60 -27.34
C ASP A 534 6.17 -26.94 -27.91
N VAL A 535 5.67 -28.03 -27.33
CA VAL A 535 5.95 -29.41 -27.77
C VAL A 535 4.83 -29.98 -28.63
N GLY A 536 3.86 -29.16 -29.06
CA GLY A 536 2.68 -29.62 -29.80
C GLY A 536 1.79 -30.57 -28.98
N GLY A 537 1.80 -30.40 -27.64
CA GLY A 537 1.03 -31.21 -26.68
C GLY A 537 -0.41 -30.71 -26.46
N VAL A 538 -0.94 -29.88 -27.34
CA VAL A 538 -2.34 -29.37 -27.30
C VAL A 538 -2.99 -29.57 -28.66
N ALA A 539 -4.21 -30.14 -28.68
CA ALA A 539 -5.07 -30.24 -29.87
C ALA A 539 -6.47 -29.75 -29.50
N LEU A 540 -6.92 -28.71 -30.20
CA LEU A 540 -8.19 -28.04 -29.96
C LEU A 540 -9.22 -28.39 -31.06
N ASN A 541 -10.49 -28.14 -30.79
CA ASN A 541 -11.60 -28.32 -31.75
C ASN A 541 -11.70 -29.72 -32.34
N ILE A 542 -11.59 -30.73 -31.54
CA ILE A 542 -11.75 -32.12 -31.93
C ILE A 542 -13.27 -32.41 -31.98
N HIS A 543 -13.78 -32.78 -33.15
CA HIS A 543 -15.22 -32.91 -33.42
C HIS A 543 -15.70 -34.35 -33.54
N SER A 544 -14.85 -35.36 -33.40
CA SER A 544 -15.25 -36.77 -33.48
C SER A 544 -14.37 -37.70 -32.67
N GLY A 545 -14.90 -38.87 -32.28
CA GLY A 545 -14.15 -39.85 -31.54
C GLY A 545 -12.92 -40.39 -32.30
N THR A 546 -13.04 -40.56 -33.61
CA THR A 546 -11.92 -40.98 -34.48
C THR A 546 -10.83 -39.90 -34.51
N ALA A 547 -11.18 -38.65 -34.64
CA ALA A 547 -10.21 -37.55 -34.57
C ALA A 547 -9.53 -37.45 -33.18
N ALA A 548 -10.27 -37.75 -32.10
CA ALA A 548 -9.68 -37.78 -30.74
C ALA A 548 -8.64 -38.90 -30.59
N ARG A 549 -8.94 -40.12 -31.14
CA ARG A 549 -8.01 -41.25 -31.16
C ARG A 549 -6.76 -40.91 -31.94
N ASP A 550 -6.90 -40.36 -33.13
CA ASP A 550 -5.76 -40.05 -34.00
C ASP A 550 -4.92 -38.89 -33.41
N ALA A 551 -5.54 -37.84 -32.88
CA ALA A 551 -4.87 -36.74 -32.16
C ALA A 551 -4.09 -37.24 -30.94
N TYR A 552 -4.63 -38.21 -30.16
CA TYR A 552 -3.90 -38.83 -29.05
C TYR A 552 -2.61 -39.47 -29.55
N THR A 553 -2.71 -40.30 -30.60
CA THR A 553 -1.59 -41.09 -31.13
C THR A 553 -0.49 -40.13 -31.67
N ASP A 554 -0.87 -39.17 -32.46
CA ASP A 554 0.03 -38.17 -33.05
C ASP A 554 0.72 -37.32 -31.97
N MET A 555 -0.02 -36.87 -30.96
CA MET A 555 0.48 -36.07 -29.85
C MET A 555 1.53 -36.81 -29.03
N VAL A 556 1.20 -38.03 -28.56
CA VAL A 556 2.12 -38.83 -27.76
C VAL A 556 3.40 -39.17 -28.54
N GLN A 557 3.32 -39.53 -29.84
CA GLN A 557 4.48 -39.77 -30.69
C GLN A 557 5.33 -38.52 -30.91
N ARG A 558 4.69 -37.36 -31.09
CA ARG A 558 5.38 -36.07 -31.28
C ARG A 558 6.14 -35.67 -30.03
N VAL A 559 5.46 -35.70 -28.88
CA VAL A 559 6.02 -35.31 -27.59
C VAL A 559 7.14 -36.25 -27.20
N ALA A 560 7.01 -37.55 -27.38
CA ALA A 560 8.05 -38.54 -27.11
C ALA A 560 9.31 -38.34 -27.97
N ARG A 561 9.17 -37.78 -29.18
CA ARG A 561 10.30 -37.41 -30.06
C ARG A 561 10.98 -36.11 -29.61
N LEU A 562 10.21 -35.11 -29.20
CA LEU A 562 10.75 -33.81 -28.82
C LEU A 562 11.32 -33.78 -27.40
N GLN A 563 10.74 -34.59 -26.49
CA GLN A 563 11.13 -34.69 -25.09
C GLN A 563 11.24 -36.16 -24.66
N PRO A 564 12.29 -36.90 -25.12
CA PRO A 564 12.44 -38.36 -24.86
C PRO A 564 12.58 -38.75 -23.38
N GLN A 565 12.97 -37.78 -22.53
CA GLN A 565 13.17 -38.00 -21.10
C GLN A 565 11.91 -37.69 -20.27
N ALA A 566 10.91 -37.05 -20.87
CA ALA A 566 9.71 -36.67 -20.16
C ALA A 566 8.79 -37.87 -19.89
N ARG A 567 8.29 -37.98 -18.67
CA ARG A 567 7.28 -38.98 -18.31
C ARG A 567 5.92 -38.52 -18.85
N ILE A 568 5.31 -39.38 -19.65
CA ILE A 568 3.97 -39.11 -20.21
C ILE A 568 2.98 -40.02 -19.45
N ASN A 569 2.09 -39.44 -18.66
CA ASN A 569 1.04 -40.17 -17.95
C ASN A 569 -0.15 -40.56 -18.90
N GLY A 570 -0.34 -39.75 -19.95
CA GLY A 570 -1.41 -39.88 -20.91
C GLY A 570 -1.77 -38.56 -21.59
N VAL A 571 -3.01 -38.45 -22.00
CA VAL A 571 -3.59 -37.23 -22.60
C VAL A 571 -4.88 -36.90 -21.86
N THR A 572 -5.03 -35.66 -21.38
CA THR A 572 -6.29 -35.20 -20.82
C THR A 572 -7.27 -34.84 -21.93
N VAL A 573 -8.52 -35.22 -21.75
CA VAL A 573 -9.66 -34.87 -22.61
C VAL A 573 -10.57 -33.92 -21.83
N GLN A 574 -10.88 -32.75 -22.37
CA GLN A 574 -11.76 -31.77 -21.74
C GLN A 574 -12.75 -31.16 -22.73
N ASN A 575 -13.89 -30.72 -22.21
CA ASN A 575 -14.84 -29.98 -23.02
C ASN A 575 -14.23 -28.65 -23.47
N MET A 576 -14.50 -28.26 -24.71
CA MET A 576 -14.18 -26.91 -25.15
C MET A 576 -15.11 -25.93 -24.44
N ALA A 577 -14.55 -25.05 -23.64
CA ALA A 577 -15.29 -23.90 -23.15
C ALA A 577 -15.60 -22.98 -24.35
N SER A 578 -16.85 -22.58 -24.50
CA SER A 578 -17.27 -21.79 -25.67
C SER A 578 -16.77 -20.37 -25.57
N ALA A 579 -15.57 -20.13 -26.11
CA ALA A 579 -14.96 -18.80 -26.15
C ALA A 579 -15.62 -17.81 -27.14
N ARG A 580 -16.67 -18.25 -27.90
CA ARG A 580 -17.28 -17.40 -28.93
C ARG A 580 -17.88 -16.09 -28.40
N ARG A 581 -18.21 -16.00 -27.09
CA ARG A 581 -18.75 -14.81 -26.43
C ARG A 581 -18.02 -14.47 -25.09
N GLY A 582 -17.22 -15.38 -24.56
CA GLY A 582 -16.49 -15.22 -23.31
C GLY A 582 -15.26 -14.33 -23.46
N ARG A 583 -14.82 -13.73 -22.34
CA ARG A 583 -13.54 -12.99 -22.21
C ARG A 583 -12.51 -13.92 -21.60
N GLU A 584 -11.31 -13.91 -22.16
CA GLU A 584 -10.17 -14.63 -21.61
C GLU A 584 -9.48 -13.75 -20.57
N ILE A 585 -9.52 -14.20 -19.33
CA ILE A 585 -8.92 -13.53 -18.15
C ILE A 585 -7.78 -14.41 -17.63
N CYS A 586 -6.76 -13.75 -17.10
CA CYS A 586 -5.71 -14.38 -16.33
C CYS A 586 -5.82 -13.97 -14.87
N ILE A 587 -5.82 -14.96 -13.96
CA ILE A 587 -5.66 -14.77 -12.54
C ILE A 587 -4.39 -15.50 -12.11
N GLY A 588 -3.41 -14.76 -11.61
CA GLY A 588 -2.13 -15.29 -11.19
C GLY A 588 -1.86 -15.10 -9.70
N LEU A 589 -0.89 -15.86 -9.23
CA LEU A 589 -0.24 -15.69 -7.93
C LEU A 589 1.27 -15.66 -8.17
N VAL A 590 1.91 -14.64 -7.66
CA VAL A 590 3.38 -14.54 -7.64
C VAL A 590 3.84 -14.34 -6.19
N THR A 591 4.99 -14.91 -5.84
CA THR A 591 5.61 -14.66 -4.53
C THR A 591 6.70 -13.62 -4.71
N ASP A 592 6.60 -12.50 -4.01
CA ASP A 592 7.54 -11.39 -4.04
C ASP A 592 8.15 -11.16 -2.65
N ASP A 593 9.45 -11.13 -2.57
CA ASP A 593 10.14 -10.73 -1.35
C ASP A 593 10.22 -9.19 -1.30
N PRO A 594 9.83 -8.57 -0.18
CA PRO A 594 9.53 -9.12 1.14
C PRO A 594 8.04 -9.34 1.44
N PHE A 595 7.11 -9.12 0.49
CA PHE A 595 5.65 -9.10 0.75
C PHE A 595 4.99 -10.49 0.76
N GLY A 596 5.67 -11.51 0.24
CA GLY A 596 5.08 -12.84 0.09
C GLY A 596 4.12 -12.92 -1.11
N PRO A 597 3.02 -13.70 -1.02
CA PRO A 597 2.12 -13.92 -2.14
C PRO A 597 1.35 -12.65 -2.53
N VAL A 598 1.22 -12.44 -3.85
CA VAL A 598 0.52 -11.32 -4.47
C VAL A 598 -0.39 -11.86 -5.56
N ILE A 599 -1.66 -11.51 -5.52
CA ILE A 599 -2.65 -11.91 -6.51
C ILE A 599 -2.58 -10.94 -7.69
N THR A 600 -2.52 -11.48 -8.91
CA THR A 600 -2.51 -10.73 -10.16
C THR A 600 -3.78 -10.96 -10.95
N PHE A 601 -4.21 -9.96 -11.70
CA PHE A 601 -5.39 -9.99 -12.56
C PHE A 601 -5.14 -9.22 -13.85
N GLY A 602 -5.58 -9.76 -15.00
CA GLY A 602 -5.44 -9.08 -16.27
C GLY A 602 -6.01 -9.86 -17.44
N ALA A 603 -5.71 -9.40 -18.66
CA ALA A 603 -6.09 -10.09 -19.89
C ALA A 603 -5.40 -11.46 -19.96
N GLY A 604 -6.17 -12.49 -20.32
CA GLY A 604 -5.67 -13.85 -20.51
C GLY A 604 -5.39 -14.19 -21.97
N GLY A 605 -5.14 -15.48 -22.19
CA GLY A 605 -4.86 -16.04 -23.52
C GLY A 605 -3.36 -16.01 -23.89
N THR A 606 -3.07 -16.33 -25.15
CA THR A 606 -1.70 -16.53 -25.65
C THR A 606 -0.89 -15.24 -25.81
N MET A 607 -1.54 -14.07 -25.76
CA MET A 607 -0.91 -12.75 -25.95
C MET A 607 -0.59 -12.05 -24.63
N ILE A 608 -0.72 -12.72 -23.50
CA ILE A 608 -0.59 -12.12 -22.16
C ILE A 608 0.73 -11.38 -21.95
N GLU A 609 1.85 -11.94 -22.42
CA GLU A 609 3.18 -11.33 -22.28
C GLU A 609 3.35 -10.05 -23.11
N LEU A 610 2.67 -9.93 -24.24
CA LEU A 610 2.71 -8.75 -25.09
C LEU A 610 1.79 -7.64 -24.61
N ILE A 611 0.63 -8.01 -24.08
CA ILE A 611 -0.37 -7.04 -23.58
C ILE A 611 0.09 -6.40 -22.27
N ASP A 612 0.81 -7.17 -21.44
CA ASP A 612 1.31 -6.77 -20.12
C ASP A 612 0.27 -6.02 -19.27
N ASP A 613 -0.97 -6.56 -19.29
CA ASP A 613 -2.08 -6.05 -18.49
C ASP A 613 -2.12 -6.77 -17.15
N ARG A 614 -1.49 -6.18 -16.14
CA ARG A 614 -1.40 -6.75 -14.79
C ARG A 614 -1.80 -5.75 -13.72
N ALA A 615 -2.93 -5.98 -13.09
CA ALA A 615 -3.27 -5.38 -11.81
C ALA A 615 -2.85 -6.32 -10.68
N MET A 616 -2.39 -5.77 -9.56
CA MET A 616 -1.88 -6.56 -8.42
C MET A 616 -2.54 -6.13 -7.11
N GLU A 617 -2.74 -7.10 -6.20
CA GLU A 617 -3.25 -6.83 -4.86
C GLU A 617 -2.72 -7.85 -3.83
N LEU A 618 -2.49 -7.40 -2.60
CA LEU A 618 -2.07 -8.26 -1.50
C LEU A 618 -3.26 -9.00 -0.88
N PRO A 619 -3.15 -10.33 -0.63
CA PRO A 619 -4.15 -11.04 0.15
C PRO A 619 -4.11 -10.62 1.64
N PRO A 620 -5.21 -10.75 2.39
CA PRO A 620 -6.52 -11.25 1.98
C PRO A 620 -7.34 -10.21 1.21
N LEU A 621 -8.12 -10.66 0.22
CA LEU A 621 -9.09 -9.82 -0.49
C LEU A 621 -10.46 -9.87 0.21
N ASN A 622 -11.19 -8.76 0.08
CA ASN A 622 -12.63 -8.72 0.25
C ASN A 622 -13.29 -8.36 -1.08
N GLN A 623 -14.60 -8.39 -1.16
CA GLN A 623 -15.34 -8.12 -2.40
C GLN A 623 -14.99 -6.76 -3.01
N PHE A 624 -14.85 -5.75 -2.18
CA PHE A 624 -14.47 -4.41 -2.62
C PHE A 624 -13.08 -4.37 -3.28
N LEU A 625 -12.11 -5.05 -2.69
CA LEU A 625 -10.74 -5.13 -3.21
C LEU A 625 -10.68 -5.98 -4.48
N ALA A 626 -11.47 -7.06 -4.56
CA ALA A 626 -11.59 -7.87 -5.77
C ALA A 626 -12.16 -7.03 -6.93
N ARG A 627 -13.23 -6.28 -6.70
CA ARG A 627 -13.80 -5.34 -7.68
C ARG A 627 -12.79 -4.31 -8.17
N ARG A 628 -12.05 -3.70 -7.24
CA ARG A 628 -11.02 -2.73 -7.58
C ARG A 628 -9.83 -3.32 -8.32
N LEU A 629 -9.46 -4.56 -8.01
CA LEU A 629 -8.42 -5.28 -8.74
C LEU A 629 -8.83 -5.44 -10.21
N ILE A 630 -10.08 -5.83 -10.46
CA ILE A 630 -10.67 -5.91 -11.80
C ILE A 630 -10.64 -4.54 -12.49
N GLU A 631 -11.16 -3.49 -11.85
CA GLU A 631 -11.27 -2.14 -12.42
C GLU A 631 -9.94 -1.49 -12.80
N ARG A 632 -8.84 -1.94 -12.21
CA ARG A 632 -7.49 -1.41 -12.49
C ARG A 632 -6.83 -2.04 -13.72
N SER A 633 -7.36 -3.14 -14.22
CA SER A 633 -6.85 -3.79 -15.42
C SER A 633 -7.44 -3.16 -16.67
N ARG A 634 -6.73 -3.19 -17.78
CA ARG A 634 -7.24 -2.73 -19.08
C ARG A 634 -8.34 -3.64 -19.60
N VAL A 635 -8.29 -4.93 -19.29
CA VAL A 635 -9.32 -5.89 -19.69
C VAL A 635 -10.70 -5.56 -19.12
N ALA A 636 -10.77 -4.79 -18.02
CA ALA A 636 -12.01 -4.35 -17.40
C ALA A 636 -12.94 -3.60 -18.38
N GLU A 637 -12.38 -2.86 -19.34
CA GLU A 637 -13.14 -2.16 -20.38
C GLU A 637 -13.93 -3.11 -21.29
N THR A 638 -13.49 -4.36 -21.42
CA THR A 638 -14.12 -5.38 -22.26
C THR A 638 -15.19 -6.19 -21.53
N LEU A 639 -15.28 -6.09 -20.20
CA LEU A 639 -16.21 -6.87 -19.36
C LEU A 639 -17.66 -6.39 -19.42
N GLY A 640 -17.90 -5.18 -19.94
CA GLY A 640 -19.23 -4.70 -20.30
C GLY A 640 -19.72 -5.27 -21.62
N GLU A 641 -20.81 -4.72 -22.17
CA GLU A 641 -21.20 -4.99 -23.54
C GLU A 641 -20.11 -4.53 -24.50
N TRP A 642 -19.60 -5.46 -25.30
CA TRP A 642 -18.48 -5.18 -26.18
C TRP A 642 -18.63 -5.89 -27.51
N ARG A 643 -18.65 -5.13 -28.62
CA ARG A 643 -18.70 -5.66 -30.00
C ARG A 643 -19.77 -6.73 -30.22
N GLY A 644 -20.98 -6.54 -29.64
CA GLY A 644 -22.11 -7.44 -29.76
C GLY A 644 -22.07 -8.69 -28.84
N ALA A 645 -21.13 -8.77 -27.93
CA ALA A 645 -21.13 -9.74 -26.84
C ALA A 645 -21.74 -9.09 -25.58
N SER A 646 -22.57 -9.84 -24.85
CA SER A 646 -23.19 -9.40 -23.59
C SER A 646 -22.14 -9.06 -22.52
N ALA A 647 -22.52 -8.26 -21.53
CA ALA A 647 -21.73 -8.07 -20.34
C ALA A 647 -21.49 -9.41 -19.61
N VAL A 648 -20.31 -9.56 -19.01
CA VAL A 648 -19.98 -10.77 -18.25
C VAL A 648 -20.59 -10.73 -16.85
N ASP A 649 -20.75 -11.92 -16.24
CA ASP A 649 -21.10 -12.05 -14.83
C ASP A 649 -19.90 -11.60 -13.94
N ARG A 650 -19.93 -10.34 -13.51
CA ARG A 650 -18.88 -9.76 -12.66
C ARG A 650 -18.88 -10.35 -11.26
N ASP A 651 -20.02 -10.75 -10.74
CA ASP A 651 -20.13 -11.32 -9.39
C ASP A 651 -19.45 -12.70 -9.34
N ALA A 652 -19.62 -13.52 -10.38
CA ALA A 652 -18.89 -14.78 -10.52
C ALA A 652 -17.38 -14.58 -10.59
N LEU A 653 -16.92 -13.55 -11.30
CA LEU A 653 -15.49 -13.21 -11.38
C LEU A 653 -14.93 -12.72 -10.03
N GLU A 654 -15.69 -11.86 -9.32
CA GLU A 654 -15.33 -11.41 -7.95
C GLU A 654 -15.22 -12.61 -7.00
N GLN A 655 -16.17 -13.57 -7.09
CA GLN A 655 -16.14 -14.79 -6.28
C GLN A 655 -14.89 -15.63 -6.55
N VAL A 656 -14.48 -15.82 -7.80
CA VAL A 656 -13.24 -16.55 -8.12
C VAL A 656 -12.03 -15.88 -7.45
N LEU A 657 -11.92 -14.55 -7.51
CA LEU A 657 -10.83 -13.82 -6.85
C LEU A 657 -10.85 -13.99 -5.32
N LEU A 658 -12.02 -13.98 -4.70
CA LEU A 658 -12.16 -14.24 -3.26
C LEU A 658 -11.72 -15.66 -2.89
N ARG A 659 -12.08 -16.67 -3.69
CA ARG A 659 -11.67 -18.06 -3.50
C ARG A 659 -10.16 -18.25 -3.70
N VAL A 660 -9.58 -17.59 -4.68
CA VAL A 660 -8.13 -17.55 -4.87
C VAL A 660 -7.45 -16.93 -3.64
N SER A 661 -7.98 -15.83 -3.13
CA SER A 661 -7.45 -15.19 -1.92
C SER A 661 -7.54 -16.10 -0.69
N GLU A 662 -8.66 -16.80 -0.52
CA GLU A 662 -8.85 -17.76 0.56
C GLU A 662 -7.86 -18.94 0.46
N MET A 663 -7.66 -19.46 -0.74
CA MET A 663 -6.70 -20.53 -1.03
C MET A 663 -5.27 -20.09 -0.69
N VAL A 664 -4.86 -18.91 -1.09
CA VAL A 664 -3.54 -18.33 -0.81
C VAL A 664 -3.32 -18.14 0.70
N CYS A 665 -4.34 -17.68 1.42
CA CYS A 665 -4.26 -17.53 2.88
C CYS A 665 -4.15 -18.88 3.61
N ALA A 666 -4.86 -19.91 3.14
CA ALA A 666 -4.92 -21.22 3.78
C ALA A 666 -3.71 -22.12 3.49
N LEU A 667 -3.04 -21.91 2.36
CA LEU A 667 -1.99 -22.83 1.83
C LEU A 667 -0.64 -22.11 1.68
N PRO A 668 0.19 -22.07 2.73
CA PRO A 668 1.49 -21.39 2.71
C PRO A 668 2.53 -22.03 1.78
N GLN A 669 2.25 -23.21 1.24
CA GLN A 669 3.10 -23.92 0.27
C GLN A 669 3.00 -23.34 -1.15
N LEU A 670 1.93 -22.59 -1.47
CA LEU A 670 1.75 -21.99 -2.79
C LEU A 670 2.82 -20.93 -3.05
N ARG A 671 3.46 -21.02 -4.22
CA ARG A 671 4.49 -20.07 -4.66
C ARG A 671 4.09 -19.30 -5.89
N GLU A 672 3.56 -20.01 -6.87
CA GLU A 672 3.09 -19.45 -8.11
C GLU A 672 1.79 -20.13 -8.51
N MET A 673 0.92 -19.40 -9.13
CA MET A 673 -0.28 -19.92 -9.77
C MET A 673 -0.58 -19.09 -11.01
N ASP A 674 -1.05 -19.76 -12.05
CA ASP A 674 -1.53 -19.13 -13.27
C ASP A 674 -2.79 -19.85 -13.72
N ILE A 675 -3.94 -19.20 -13.58
CA ILE A 675 -5.23 -19.64 -14.15
C ILE A 675 -5.38 -18.89 -15.48
N ASN A 676 -5.01 -19.55 -16.60
CA ASN A 676 -4.98 -18.91 -17.91
C ASN A 676 -5.30 -19.90 -19.05
N PRO A 677 -6.45 -19.74 -19.72
CA PRO A 677 -7.47 -18.73 -19.48
C PRO A 677 -8.51 -19.14 -18.42
N LEU A 678 -9.00 -18.15 -17.69
CA LEU A 678 -10.30 -18.18 -17.06
C LEU A 678 -11.29 -17.59 -18.07
N ILE A 679 -12.24 -18.34 -18.54
CA ILE A 679 -13.30 -17.85 -19.45
C ILE A 679 -14.44 -17.30 -18.63
N VAL A 680 -14.80 -16.03 -18.90
CA VAL A 680 -15.91 -15.35 -18.22
C VAL A 680 -16.91 -14.87 -19.25
N ASP A 681 -18.20 -15.20 -19.06
CA ASP A 681 -19.33 -14.81 -19.90
C ASP A 681 -20.55 -14.41 -19.03
N GLU A 682 -21.72 -14.28 -19.65
CA GLU A 682 -22.97 -13.96 -18.96
C GLU A 682 -23.48 -15.07 -18.02
N GLN A 683 -22.93 -16.27 -18.08
CA GLN A 683 -23.33 -17.43 -17.27
C GLN A 683 -22.41 -17.70 -16.09
N GLY A 684 -21.22 -17.07 -16.07
CA GLY A 684 -20.28 -17.22 -15.00
C GLY A 684 -18.81 -17.23 -15.41
N ALA A 685 -17.97 -17.85 -14.58
CA ALA A 685 -16.53 -17.93 -14.77
C ALA A 685 -16.05 -19.38 -14.66
N VAL A 686 -15.23 -19.86 -15.61
CA VAL A 686 -14.71 -21.24 -15.63
C VAL A 686 -13.22 -21.27 -15.95
N ALA A 687 -12.41 -21.87 -15.11
CA ALA A 687 -10.98 -22.10 -15.35
C ALA A 687 -10.81 -23.21 -16.40
N VAL A 688 -10.13 -22.90 -17.50
CA VAL A 688 -9.85 -23.84 -18.58
C VAL A 688 -8.51 -24.53 -18.38
N ASP A 689 -7.53 -23.77 -17.93
CA ASP A 689 -6.20 -24.28 -17.60
C ASP A 689 -5.71 -23.66 -16.29
N ALA A 690 -4.94 -24.42 -15.54
CA ALA A 690 -4.32 -23.95 -14.31
C ALA A 690 -2.94 -24.61 -14.12
N ARG A 691 -1.95 -23.77 -13.83
CA ARG A 691 -0.60 -24.19 -13.43
C ARG A 691 -0.36 -23.71 -12.01
N ILE A 692 0.04 -24.61 -11.13
CA ILE A 692 0.32 -24.30 -9.72
C ILE A 692 1.71 -24.84 -9.37
N ALA A 693 2.55 -23.97 -8.82
CA ALA A 693 3.84 -24.32 -8.26
C ALA A 693 3.81 -24.19 -6.74
N ILE A 694 4.42 -25.16 -6.08
CA ILE A 694 4.47 -25.28 -4.62
C ILE A 694 5.92 -25.46 -4.15
N ASP A 695 6.16 -25.11 -2.90
CA ASP A 695 7.42 -25.44 -2.23
C ASP A 695 7.13 -25.83 -0.78
N GLN A 696 8.10 -26.49 -0.12
CA GLN A 696 7.95 -26.75 1.30
C GLN A 696 7.78 -25.42 2.02
N ALA A 697 6.74 -25.30 2.83
CA ALA A 697 6.58 -24.13 3.68
C ALA A 697 7.85 -23.98 4.52
N ALA A 698 8.46 -22.81 4.53
CA ALA A 698 9.62 -22.55 5.38
C ALA A 698 9.26 -22.97 6.81
N ASN A 699 9.96 -23.99 7.32
CA ASN A 699 9.80 -24.43 8.70
C ASN A 699 10.21 -23.26 9.60
N THR A 700 9.27 -22.42 9.96
CA THR A 700 9.45 -21.47 11.05
C THR A 700 9.57 -22.31 12.32
N SER A 701 10.77 -22.39 12.84
CA SER A 701 11.16 -23.09 14.06
C SER A 701 10.20 -22.72 15.19
N GLY A 702 9.21 -23.55 15.46
CA GLY A 702 8.27 -23.31 16.55
C GLY A 702 6.83 -23.75 16.26
N GLY A 703 6.61 -24.99 15.84
CA GLY A 703 5.51 -25.87 16.18
C GLY A 703 4.06 -25.37 16.19
N ARG A 704 3.69 -24.27 15.50
CA ARG A 704 2.30 -23.85 15.31
C ARG A 704 2.06 -23.53 13.85
N ALA A 705 1.32 -24.40 13.18
CA ALA A 705 0.91 -24.28 11.78
C ALA A 705 0.01 -23.06 11.46
N ASP A 706 -0.39 -22.29 12.47
CA ASP A 706 -1.41 -21.23 12.37
C ASP A 706 -0.84 -19.81 12.24
N ASN A 707 0.40 -19.62 11.85
CA ASN A 707 1.04 -18.31 12.05
C ASN A 707 1.00 -17.39 10.84
N PHE A 708 0.31 -17.72 9.73
CA PHE A 708 0.19 -16.90 8.50
C PHE A 708 1.45 -16.08 8.16
N SER A 709 2.63 -16.64 8.48
CA SER A 709 3.92 -15.93 8.40
C SER A 709 4.31 -15.59 6.95
N HIS A 710 3.70 -16.26 5.98
CA HIS A 710 3.88 -16.03 4.55
C HIS A 710 3.12 -14.80 4.05
N LEU A 711 2.21 -14.20 4.83
CA LEU A 711 1.38 -13.06 4.43
C LEU A 711 1.89 -11.75 5.02
N ALA A 712 1.84 -10.68 4.23
CA ALA A 712 2.12 -9.32 4.70
C ALA A 712 0.98 -8.68 5.50
N ILE A 713 -0.24 -9.20 5.37
CA ILE A 713 -1.43 -8.74 6.10
C ILE A 713 -2.06 -9.95 6.79
N LEU A 714 -2.30 -9.83 8.09
CA LEU A 714 -2.90 -10.94 8.85
C LEU A 714 -4.38 -11.11 8.47
N PRO A 715 -4.80 -12.32 8.03
CA PRO A 715 -6.21 -12.60 7.78
C PRO A 715 -6.98 -12.73 9.09
N TYR A 716 -8.30 -12.89 8.97
CA TYR A 716 -9.19 -13.10 10.11
C TYR A 716 -8.73 -14.28 10.99
N PRO A 717 -8.56 -14.08 12.30
CA PRO A 717 -8.00 -15.09 13.19
C PRO A 717 -9.08 -16.03 13.76
N ALA A 718 -9.66 -16.91 12.93
CA ALA A 718 -10.73 -17.85 13.30
C ALA A 718 -10.43 -18.74 14.53
N ARG A 719 -9.14 -18.90 14.89
CA ARG A 719 -8.73 -19.69 16.08
C ARG A 719 -9.27 -19.14 17.41
N TYR A 720 -9.78 -17.92 17.44
CA TYR A 720 -10.39 -17.31 18.63
C TYR A 720 -11.91 -17.44 18.66
N GLU A 721 -12.50 -18.17 17.71
CA GLU A 721 -13.93 -18.51 17.77
C GLU A 721 -14.20 -19.55 18.83
N GLN A 722 -15.13 -19.25 19.75
CA GLN A 722 -15.50 -20.15 20.83
C GLN A 722 -17.00 -20.08 21.10
N LEU A 723 -17.64 -21.25 21.27
CA LEU A 723 -19.00 -21.36 21.74
C LEU A 723 -19.02 -21.25 23.27
N TRP A 724 -19.86 -20.39 23.79
CA TRP A 724 -20.04 -20.16 25.23
C TRP A 724 -21.47 -20.46 25.64
N PRO A 725 -21.66 -21.20 26.76
CA PRO A 725 -23.00 -21.50 27.27
C PRO A 725 -23.68 -20.29 27.90
N MET A 726 -25.01 -20.15 27.70
CA MET A 726 -25.82 -19.12 28.34
C MET A 726 -26.43 -19.58 29.66
N ARG A 727 -26.61 -18.62 30.59
CA ARG A 727 -27.42 -18.82 31.80
C ARG A 727 -28.88 -18.96 31.35
N GLY A 728 -29.44 -20.16 31.37
CA GLY A 728 -30.82 -20.44 30.97
C GLY A 728 -30.96 -21.39 29.77
N GLY A 729 -29.85 -21.88 29.23
CA GLY A 729 -29.80 -22.83 28.13
C GLY A 729 -29.55 -22.17 26.77
N GLY A 730 -28.85 -22.87 25.90
CA GLY A 730 -28.39 -22.37 24.60
C GLY A 730 -26.92 -21.92 24.63
N GLU A 731 -26.39 -21.59 23.47
CA GLU A 731 -25.00 -21.18 23.28
C GLU A 731 -24.94 -19.92 22.40
N TYR A 732 -23.93 -19.11 22.62
CA TYR A 732 -23.57 -18.01 21.75
C TYR A 732 -22.11 -18.14 21.30
N LEU A 733 -21.81 -17.67 20.09
CA LEU A 733 -20.47 -17.67 19.55
C LEU A 733 -19.75 -16.37 19.96
N VAL A 734 -18.61 -16.48 20.63
CA VAL A 734 -17.67 -15.37 20.81
C VAL A 734 -16.62 -15.50 19.73
N ARG A 735 -16.48 -14.47 18.93
CA ARG A 735 -15.50 -14.45 17.83
C ARG A 735 -14.87 -13.06 17.66
N PRO A 736 -13.70 -12.95 17.00
CA PRO A 736 -13.19 -11.67 16.55
C PRO A 736 -14.20 -10.97 15.63
N ILE A 737 -14.20 -9.65 15.64
CA ILE A 737 -15.04 -8.86 14.74
C ILE A 737 -14.59 -9.06 13.30
N HIS A 738 -15.54 -9.23 12.37
CA HIS A 738 -15.30 -9.29 10.94
C HIS A 738 -15.39 -7.89 10.31
N PRO A 739 -14.69 -7.64 9.19
CA PRO A 739 -14.86 -6.40 8.42
C PRO A 739 -16.30 -6.16 7.95
N ASP A 740 -17.07 -7.21 7.70
CA ASP A 740 -18.45 -7.20 7.24
C ASP A 740 -19.49 -7.07 8.38
N ASP A 741 -19.06 -7.06 9.65
CA ASP A 741 -19.95 -6.87 10.81
C ASP A 741 -20.47 -5.43 10.97
N ALA A 742 -20.14 -4.52 10.09
CA ALA A 742 -20.47 -3.11 10.22
C ALA A 742 -21.99 -2.87 10.36
N GLN A 743 -22.80 -3.55 9.55
CA GLN A 743 -24.25 -3.44 9.62
C GLN A 743 -24.80 -4.02 10.93
N MET A 744 -24.28 -5.15 11.37
CA MET A 744 -24.65 -5.82 12.60
C MET A 744 -24.27 -4.98 13.82
N LEU A 745 -23.10 -4.35 13.81
CA LEU A 745 -22.65 -3.41 14.85
C LEU A 745 -23.53 -2.15 14.89
N GLN A 746 -23.95 -1.63 13.75
CA GLN A 746 -24.86 -0.49 13.67
C GLN A 746 -26.21 -0.82 14.28
N GLN A 747 -26.78 -1.99 13.95
CA GLN A 747 -28.04 -2.48 14.52
C GLN A 747 -27.92 -2.68 16.04
N LEU A 748 -26.81 -3.22 16.54
CA LEU A 748 -26.55 -3.34 17.96
C LEU A 748 -26.65 -1.98 18.65
N VAL A 749 -25.96 -0.95 18.12
CA VAL A 749 -25.95 0.41 18.71
C VAL A 749 -27.33 1.05 18.67
N GLN A 750 -28.09 0.89 17.59
CA GLN A 750 -29.46 1.40 17.46
C GLN A 750 -30.41 0.75 18.49
N ASN A 751 -30.20 -0.54 18.79
CA ASN A 751 -31.03 -1.31 19.72
C ASN A 751 -30.66 -1.13 21.21
N LEU A 752 -29.53 -0.46 21.53
CA LEU A 752 -29.16 -0.15 22.91
C LEU A 752 -30.14 0.84 23.54
N SER A 753 -30.37 0.72 24.83
CA SER A 753 -31.12 1.73 25.59
C SER A 753 -30.39 3.08 25.58
N PRO A 754 -31.10 4.21 25.73
CA PRO A 754 -30.44 5.54 25.80
C PRO A 754 -29.37 5.60 26.88
N GLU A 755 -29.61 4.96 28.03
CA GLU A 755 -28.68 4.89 29.15
C GLU A 755 -27.42 4.09 28.78
N SER A 756 -27.58 2.88 28.19
CA SER A 756 -26.47 2.05 27.73
C SER A 756 -25.63 2.73 26.64
N ARG A 757 -26.28 3.44 25.72
CA ARG A 757 -25.58 4.25 24.71
C ARG A 757 -24.75 5.36 25.34
N TYR A 758 -25.33 6.09 26.30
CA TYR A 758 -24.62 7.15 27.02
C TYR A 758 -23.39 6.62 27.75
N PHE A 759 -23.53 5.52 28.51
CA PHE A 759 -22.39 4.91 29.21
C PHE A 759 -21.27 4.41 28.24
N ARG A 760 -21.65 3.95 27.06
CA ARG A 760 -20.68 3.45 26.07
C ARG A 760 -19.97 4.55 25.31
N PHE A 761 -20.68 5.61 24.92
CA PHE A 761 -20.16 6.64 24.00
C PHE A 761 -20.02 8.03 24.65
N ILE A 762 -20.45 8.20 25.89
CA ILE A 762 -20.50 9.49 26.61
C ILE A 762 -21.22 10.56 25.72
N SER A 763 -22.18 10.11 24.94
CA SER A 763 -22.98 10.95 24.03
C SER A 763 -24.34 10.31 23.76
N SER A 764 -25.29 11.10 23.27
CA SER A 764 -26.62 10.63 22.84
C SER A 764 -26.62 10.04 21.42
N MET A 765 -25.49 9.56 20.94
CA MET A 765 -25.31 9.04 19.58
C MET A 765 -26.25 7.85 19.31
N VAL A 766 -27.11 7.97 18.32
CA VAL A 766 -28.07 6.93 17.92
C VAL A 766 -27.49 6.05 16.83
N GLU A 767 -26.63 6.62 15.98
CA GLU A 767 -26.00 5.93 14.86
C GLU A 767 -24.49 6.21 14.85
N LEU A 768 -23.70 5.19 14.52
CA LEU A 768 -22.26 5.35 14.31
C LEU A 768 -21.99 5.93 12.92
N PRO A 769 -21.19 6.99 12.81
CA PRO A 769 -20.71 7.46 11.51
C PRO A 769 -19.94 6.37 10.75
N ALA A 770 -19.96 6.40 9.41
CA ALA A 770 -19.26 5.41 8.57
C ALA A 770 -17.77 5.27 8.92
N SER A 771 -17.10 6.38 9.24
CA SER A 771 -15.69 6.37 9.67
C SER A 771 -15.47 5.62 11.00
N MET A 772 -16.45 5.67 11.91
CA MET A 772 -16.40 4.99 13.20
C MET A 772 -16.70 3.49 13.05
N LEU A 773 -17.66 3.14 12.20
CA LEU A 773 -17.93 1.75 11.82
C LEU A 773 -16.70 1.09 11.21
N ALA A 774 -16.09 1.75 10.22
CA ALA A 774 -14.86 1.27 9.61
C ALA A 774 -13.72 1.12 10.64
N ARG A 775 -13.56 2.09 11.56
CA ARG A 775 -12.54 2.03 12.60
C ARG A 775 -12.74 0.84 13.55
N PHE A 776 -13.97 0.44 13.83
CA PHE A 776 -14.27 -0.67 14.73
C PHE A 776 -14.24 -2.03 14.04
N THR A 777 -14.52 -2.12 12.76
CA THR A 777 -14.62 -3.40 12.03
C THR A 777 -13.42 -3.71 11.13
N LEU A 778 -12.75 -2.70 10.56
CA LEU A 778 -11.57 -2.88 9.72
C LEU A 778 -10.28 -2.84 10.55
N ILE A 779 -10.24 -3.59 11.64
CA ILE A 779 -9.09 -3.60 12.55
C ILE A 779 -7.88 -4.32 11.93
N ASP A 780 -6.71 -4.00 12.44
CA ASP A 780 -5.47 -4.72 12.16
C ASP A 780 -5.26 -5.78 13.24
N TYR A 781 -5.51 -7.05 12.91
CA TYR A 781 -5.42 -8.16 13.86
C TYR A 781 -4.01 -8.40 14.43
N ASP A 782 -2.97 -7.78 13.86
CA ASP A 782 -1.62 -7.74 14.44
C ASP A 782 -1.50 -6.74 15.61
N ARG A 783 -2.40 -5.75 15.70
CA ARG A 783 -2.35 -4.65 16.68
C ARG A 783 -3.52 -4.62 17.63
N GLU A 784 -4.69 -4.98 17.15
CA GLU A 784 -5.95 -4.76 17.81
C GLU A 784 -6.81 -6.02 17.75
N MET A 785 -7.56 -6.27 18.81
CA MET A 785 -8.54 -7.35 18.87
C MET A 785 -9.84 -6.80 19.42
N ALA A 786 -10.92 -6.97 18.66
CA ALA A 786 -12.27 -6.74 19.14
C ALA A 786 -13.03 -8.07 19.07
N LEU A 787 -13.71 -8.44 20.14
CA LEU A 787 -14.53 -9.64 20.21
C LEU A 787 -16.00 -9.25 20.18
N VAL A 788 -16.79 -10.01 19.45
CA VAL A 788 -18.25 -9.88 19.38
C VAL A 788 -18.89 -11.18 19.84
N ALA A 789 -20.01 -11.07 20.56
CA ALA A 789 -20.86 -12.19 20.90
C ALA A 789 -22.05 -12.21 19.95
N VAL A 790 -22.25 -13.31 19.23
CA VAL A 790 -23.29 -13.45 18.21
C VAL A 790 -24.15 -14.68 18.47
N PHE A 791 -25.48 -14.55 18.24
CA PHE A 791 -26.38 -15.67 18.14
C PHE A 791 -26.51 -16.10 16.68
N ARG A 792 -26.54 -17.42 16.46
CA ARG A 792 -26.90 -18.02 15.18
C ARG A 792 -28.35 -18.45 15.23
N GLU A 793 -29.18 -17.76 14.46
CA GLU A 793 -30.57 -18.12 14.26
C GLU A 793 -30.67 -18.94 12.95
N ARG A 794 -31.23 -20.14 13.07
CA ARG A 794 -31.52 -20.98 11.90
C ARG A 794 -32.95 -20.77 11.49
N THR A 795 -33.18 -20.18 10.36
CA THR A 795 -34.50 -20.07 9.71
C THR A 795 -34.60 -21.10 8.60
N VAL A 796 -35.61 -21.93 8.67
CA VAL A 796 -35.94 -22.87 7.61
C VAL A 796 -36.94 -22.18 6.67
N GLY A 797 -36.54 -21.91 5.43
CA GLY A 797 -37.40 -21.32 4.42
C GLY A 797 -38.54 -22.26 4.01
N ALA A 798 -39.57 -21.73 3.38
CA ALA A 798 -40.71 -22.51 2.90
C ALA A 798 -40.34 -23.63 1.89
N ASP A 799 -39.18 -23.50 1.28
CA ASP A 799 -38.63 -24.46 0.29
C ASP A 799 -37.64 -25.46 0.94
N GLY A 800 -37.52 -25.46 2.28
CA GLY A 800 -36.63 -26.38 3.01
C GLY A 800 -35.19 -25.92 3.10
N ASP A 801 -34.84 -24.76 2.54
CA ASP A 801 -33.50 -24.18 2.67
C ASP A 801 -33.27 -23.64 4.08
N ILE A 802 -32.15 -24.03 4.70
CA ILE A 802 -31.74 -23.58 6.03
C ILE A 802 -30.85 -22.36 5.84
N THR A 803 -31.35 -21.19 6.21
CA THR A 803 -30.54 -19.97 6.30
C THR A 803 -30.08 -19.73 7.73
N GLU A 804 -28.78 -19.60 7.95
CA GLU A 804 -28.20 -19.18 9.23
C GLU A 804 -27.97 -17.66 9.20
N THR A 805 -28.59 -16.95 10.13
CA THR A 805 -28.37 -15.51 10.31
C THR A 805 -27.69 -15.27 11.66
N GLU A 806 -26.67 -14.39 11.68
CA GLU A 806 -25.99 -13.99 12.91
C GLU A 806 -26.56 -12.67 13.42
N ARG A 807 -26.79 -12.57 14.72
CA ARG A 807 -27.19 -11.35 15.41
C ARG A 807 -26.28 -11.06 16.58
N THR A 808 -25.71 -9.85 16.63
CA THR A 808 -24.85 -9.42 17.75
C THR A 808 -25.66 -9.18 19.00
N VAL A 809 -25.14 -9.63 20.14
CA VAL A 809 -25.72 -9.43 21.45
C VAL A 809 -24.78 -8.76 22.44
N GLY A 810 -23.49 -8.62 22.07
CA GLY A 810 -22.51 -7.97 22.94
C GLY A 810 -21.18 -7.68 22.24
#